data_a72841a8f65e3ff02cdc2286bee07252
#
_entry.id   a72841a8f65e3ff02cdc2286bee07252
#
_cell.length_a   1.000
_cell.length_b   1.000
_cell.length_c   1.000
_cell.angle_alpha   90.00
_cell.angle_beta   90.00
_cell.angle_gamma   90.00
#
_symmetry.space_group_name_H-M   'P 1'
#
loop_
_entity.id
_entity.type
_entity.pdbx_description
1 polymer ?
#
loop_
_entity_poly.entity_id
_entity_poly.type
_entity_poly.pdbx_seq_one_letter_code
_entity_poly.pdbx_strand_id
1 'polypeptide(L)'
;MRFFSTLRRGLLPLLLAASLGRLAAQPAPLPCLLLPLLPAERVQAAQLIVEAEVLDAQGEWDATHQHIFTRQRLRVFRVLKGALPDSAALPLLVEGGQVGLARQELTSTLRPLPVGQQGIFFLVPAPWPGVGPAYAAYASSQGVITYNLAQGTAAEPARAYPTWAAAQRQTEALSGQVPQLLRANPRLAAAASPTPPATTQRTLAPSITAFSPAQTTAGTGMVLTLRGSGFGSSQGSGGVDFRNADDGGATTTRALARDYLSWTDTQIQVRVPSLASNAHPAGTGPVTVTTSDGTATTTAAPLTIVYALANVDNTASTFVDRPSHVATNATGGLTFHFSPNFRSNAAAGAAWQRALAQWRCTSGINWELGADAPANTIASDNSNVIAFDDGTLPARVLGRTTSYYQGCYNAQGEVVFYVSEIDQQFTNSLPFQFGPARAGPGQYDFESVAVHELGHAQQLSHLIRPGAIMHYGIAAGANLRTLDPVSDVAGGRLVLRTRSFRNRGCGGVGLLPAPLTALAAAPAPGLVFSTRAECFVTGFVLERSAGLDTTAAAAGWQVVAAAAAGQTSGQYTLIDPQPLAGGHYYRLGLRRPDGSTDYAAPIPLGTDATADAQIFPNPLTGNELQLSYSAAASGDLVLRFYDDLGRYYRGQRVAVQAGPNILTLDATGLRPGFYLLRLTSDQGSRTVKFIRL
;
A
#
# COMPACT_ATOMS: atom_id res chain seq x y z
N MET A 1 21.24 -64.57 -54.89
CA MET A 1 21.59 -63.96 -56.19
C MET A 1 21.58 -62.44 -55.92
N ARG A 2 22.73 -61.88 -55.74
CA ARG A 2 23.57 -61.09 -56.65
C ARG A 2 22.71 -60.12 -57.48
N PHE A 3 22.83 -58.77 -57.28
CA PHE A 3 23.90 -57.97 -57.87
C PHE A 3 23.99 -56.55 -57.17
N PHE A 4 25.21 -56.11 -57.00
CA PHE A 4 25.73 -54.82 -56.74
C PHE A 4 25.42 -53.78 -57.82
N SER A 5 25.21 -52.49 -57.52
CA SER A 5 25.97 -51.46 -58.24
C SER A 5 25.93 -50.12 -57.49
N THR A 6 27.08 -49.60 -57.35
CA THR A 6 27.60 -48.34 -56.85
C THR A 6 27.25 -47.15 -57.73
N LEU A 7 27.22 -45.95 -57.10
CA LEU A 7 27.80 -44.66 -57.49
C LEU A 7 26.79 -43.54 -57.37
N ARG A 8 27.00 -42.39 -56.81
CA ARG A 8 28.08 -41.40 -56.65
C ARG A 8 27.68 -40.33 -55.65
N ARG A 9 28.62 -39.89 -54.88
CA ARG A 9 28.55 -38.75 -54.01
C ARG A 9 28.42 -37.47 -54.84
N GLY A 10 27.38 -36.66 -54.55
CA GLY A 10 27.29 -35.23 -54.89
C GLY A 10 27.11 -34.42 -53.63
N LEU A 11 28.18 -33.78 -53.17
CA LEU A 11 28.12 -32.78 -52.13
C LEU A 11 27.41 -31.52 -52.67
N LEU A 12 26.25 -31.18 -52.13
CA LEU A 12 25.70 -29.82 -52.18
C LEU A 12 25.90 -29.17 -50.80
N PRO A 13 26.48 -27.98 -50.70
CA PRO A 13 26.53 -27.27 -49.42
C PRO A 13 25.15 -26.68 -49.12
N LEU A 14 24.49 -27.17 -48.07
CA LEU A 14 23.33 -26.51 -47.46
C LEU A 14 23.83 -25.19 -46.80
N LEU A 15 23.54 -24.07 -47.43
CA LEU A 15 23.58 -22.76 -46.80
C LEU A 15 22.46 -22.70 -45.73
N LEU A 16 22.79 -22.94 -44.46
CA LEU A 16 21.96 -22.62 -43.34
C LEU A 16 21.95 -21.08 -43.19
N ALA A 17 20.93 -20.44 -43.77
CA ALA A 17 20.60 -19.08 -43.44
C ALA A 17 20.05 -19.06 -41.99
N ALA A 18 20.93 -18.77 -41.01
CA ALA A 18 20.53 -18.46 -39.67
C ALA A 18 19.76 -17.15 -39.72
N SER A 19 18.43 -17.23 -39.79
CA SER A 19 17.56 -16.11 -39.49
C SER A 19 17.73 -15.78 -37.99
N LEU A 20 18.62 -14.87 -37.69
CA LEU A 20 18.62 -14.14 -36.41
C LEU A 20 17.29 -13.39 -36.32
N GLY A 21 16.25 -14.07 -35.82
CA GLY A 21 15.07 -13.42 -35.34
C GLY A 21 15.50 -12.43 -34.26
N ARG A 22 15.47 -11.15 -34.58
CA ARG A 22 15.49 -10.11 -33.56
C ARG A 22 14.33 -10.43 -32.63
N LEU A 23 14.61 -11.00 -31.43
CA LEU A 23 13.70 -10.93 -30.33
C LEU A 23 13.42 -9.41 -30.15
N ALA A 24 12.26 -8.99 -30.62
CA ALA A 24 11.72 -7.70 -30.23
C ALA A 24 11.69 -7.73 -28.71
N ALA A 25 12.53 -6.92 -28.07
CA ALA A 25 12.45 -6.72 -26.64
C ALA A 25 11.00 -6.34 -26.34
N GLN A 26 10.31 -7.14 -25.54
CA GLN A 26 9.00 -6.74 -25.04
C GLN A 26 9.17 -5.36 -24.40
N PRO A 27 8.32 -4.39 -24.75
CA PRO A 27 8.38 -3.11 -24.10
C PRO A 27 8.28 -3.35 -22.59
N ALA A 28 9.18 -2.73 -21.84
CA ALA A 28 9.16 -2.80 -20.39
C ALA A 28 7.75 -2.44 -19.90
N PRO A 29 7.19 -3.15 -18.92
CA PRO A 29 5.91 -2.77 -18.33
C PRO A 29 6.02 -1.34 -17.80
N LEU A 30 4.94 -0.58 -17.94
CA LEU A 30 4.90 0.86 -17.85
C LEU A 30 4.58 1.33 -16.44
N PRO A 31 5.04 2.52 -16.03
CA PRO A 31 4.90 3.01 -14.67
C PRO A 31 3.47 3.38 -14.30
N CYS A 32 3.11 3.16 -13.04
CA CYS A 32 2.04 3.78 -12.27
C CYS A 32 0.70 3.90 -12.95
N LEU A 33 0.00 2.86 -13.33
CA LEU A 33 -1.27 3.06 -14.05
C LEU A 33 -1.23 4.23 -15.05
N LEU A 34 -0.03 4.70 -15.35
CA LEU A 34 0.31 5.79 -16.24
C LEU A 34 0.76 5.21 -17.58
N LEU A 35 -0.02 5.39 -18.62
CA LEU A 35 0.31 4.89 -19.95
C LEU A 35 1.41 5.75 -20.59
N PRO A 36 2.41 5.15 -21.27
CA PRO A 36 3.48 5.93 -21.87
C PRO A 36 2.97 6.91 -22.89
N LEU A 37 3.62 8.02 -22.88
CA LEU A 37 3.46 9.08 -23.85
C LEU A 37 4.59 9.04 -24.88
N LEU A 38 4.26 9.11 -26.15
CA LEU A 38 5.30 9.22 -27.17
C LEU A 38 5.93 10.62 -27.11
N PRO A 39 7.26 10.75 -27.31
CA PRO A 39 7.92 12.06 -27.28
C PRO A 39 7.33 13.06 -28.25
N ALA A 40 6.94 12.63 -29.46
CA ALA A 40 6.30 13.48 -30.45
C ALA A 40 4.93 14.01 -29.98
N GLU A 41 4.11 13.14 -29.38
CA GLU A 41 2.82 13.51 -28.80
C GLU A 41 2.98 14.57 -27.70
N ARG A 42 3.93 14.35 -26.79
CA ARG A 42 4.25 15.28 -25.71
C ARG A 42 4.69 16.65 -26.24
N VAL A 43 5.62 16.66 -27.21
CA VAL A 43 6.09 17.90 -27.85
C VAL A 43 4.95 18.61 -28.56
N GLN A 44 4.08 17.87 -29.23
CA GLN A 44 2.93 18.44 -29.93
C GLN A 44 1.93 19.08 -28.97
N ALA A 45 1.58 18.41 -27.89
CA ALA A 45 0.57 18.85 -26.94
C ALA A 45 1.02 20.01 -26.03
N ALA A 46 2.32 20.07 -25.67
CA ALA A 46 2.84 21.16 -24.85
C ALA A 46 2.74 22.50 -25.58
N GLN A 47 2.22 23.51 -24.91
CA GLN A 47 2.17 24.88 -25.42
C GLN A 47 3.52 25.60 -25.26
N LEU A 48 4.22 25.32 -24.18
CA LEU A 48 5.53 25.89 -23.88
C LEU A 48 6.48 24.75 -23.48
N ILE A 49 7.67 24.73 -24.06
CA ILE A 49 8.73 23.78 -23.67
C ILE A 49 9.96 24.58 -23.28
N VAL A 50 10.43 24.40 -22.06
CA VAL A 50 11.57 25.13 -21.53
C VAL A 50 12.61 24.21 -20.89
N GLU A 51 13.88 24.59 -20.99
CA GLU A 51 14.94 24.09 -20.13
C GLU A 51 15.03 25.02 -18.93
N ALA A 52 14.87 24.47 -17.72
CA ALA A 52 14.76 25.31 -16.53
C ALA A 52 15.30 24.61 -15.26
N GLU A 53 15.42 25.42 -14.21
CA GLU A 53 15.78 25.01 -12.84
C GLU A 53 14.68 25.43 -11.87
N VAL A 54 14.32 24.56 -10.93
CA VAL A 54 13.40 24.86 -9.82
C VAL A 54 14.13 25.77 -8.81
N LEU A 55 13.56 26.94 -8.54
CA LEU A 55 14.15 27.92 -7.60
C LEU A 55 13.66 27.75 -6.19
N ASP A 56 12.35 27.50 -6.04
CA ASP A 56 11.69 27.34 -4.76
C ASP A 56 10.38 26.54 -4.93
N ALA A 57 9.76 26.20 -3.78
CA ALA A 57 8.51 25.50 -3.72
C ALA A 57 7.73 25.98 -2.49
N GLN A 58 6.47 26.32 -2.66
CA GLN A 58 5.58 26.77 -1.59
C GLN A 58 4.20 26.11 -1.74
N GLY A 59 3.72 25.51 -0.64
CA GLY A 59 2.36 24.99 -0.57
C GLY A 59 1.34 26.13 -0.48
N GLU A 60 0.23 25.99 -1.20
CA GLU A 60 -0.89 26.93 -1.16
C GLU A 60 -2.22 26.19 -1.33
N TRP A 61 -3.27 26.72 -0.71
CA TRP A 61 -4.64 26.28 -0.99
C TRP A 61 -5.17 26.94 -2.25
N ASP A 62 -6.08 26.26 -2.95
CA ASP A 62 -6.93 26.92 -3.93
C ASP A 62 -7.87 27.94 -3.24
N ALA A 63 -8.57 28.76 -4.03
CA ALA A 63 -9.48 29.79 -3.53
C ALA A 63 -10.64 29.22 -2.70
N THR A 64 -10.97 27.95 -2.85
CA THR A 64 -12.07 27.27 -2.11
C THR A 64 -11.58 26.52 -0.87
N HIS A 65 -10.28 26.45 -0.64
CA HIS A 65 -9.66 25.65 0.42
C HIS A 65 -10.00 24.15 0.34
N GLN A 66 -10.16 23.64 -0.88
CA GLN A 66 -10.47 22.22 -1.14
C GLN A 66 -9.29 21.43 -1.68
N HIS A 67 -8.31 22.12 -2.30
CA HIS A 67 -7.12 21.46 -2.85
C HIS A 67 -5.85 22.18 -2.43
N ILE A 68 -4.83 21.40 -2.11
CA ILE A 68 -3.49 21.92 -1.88
C ILE A 68 -2.67 21.75 -3.15
N PHE A 69 -1.99 22.81 -3.54
CA PHE A 69 -1.02 22.83 -4.61
C PHE A 69 0.35 23.24 -4.09
N THR A 70 1.39 22.82 -4.78
CA THR A 70 2.74 23.36 -4.60
C THR A 70 3.08 24.24 -5.78
N ARG A 71 3.22 25.54 -5.53
CA ARG A 71 3.70 26.51 -6.50
C ARG A 71 5.22 26.51 -6.48
N GLN A 72 5.81 26.23 -7.65
CA GLN A 72 7.26 26.25 -7.86
C GLN A 72 7.60 27.36 -8.85
N ARG A 73 8.71 28.05 -8.64
CA ARG A 73 9.23 29.04 -9.62
C ARG A 73 10.35 28.41 -10.44
N LEU A 74 10.25 28.51 -11.75
CA LEU A 74 11.23 28.01 -12.69
C LEU A 74 12.13 29.14 -13.23
N ARG A 75 13.45 29.00 -13.09
CA ARG A 75 14.42 29.82 -13.80
C ARG A 75 14.65 29.22 -15.18
N VAL A 76 14.16 29.89 -16.21
CA VAL A 76 14.31 29.42 -17.60
C VAL A 76 15.67 29.78 -18.15
N PHE A 77 16.37 28.81 -18.73
CA PHE A 77 17.63 28.97 -19.45
C PHE A 77 17.40 29.07 -20.94
N ARG A 78 16.54 28.20 -21.51
CA ARG A 78 16.25 28.10 -22.94
C ARG A 78 14.76 27.88 -23.16
N VAL A 79 14.23 28.44 -24.21
CA VAL A 79 12.89 28.11 -24.74
C VAL A 79 13.07 27.23 -25.96
N LEU A 80 12.47 26.03 -25.92
CA LEU A 80 12.55 25.01 -26.96
C LEU A 80 11.29 24.99 -27.85
N LYS A 81 10.17 25.52 -27.35
CA LYS A 81 8.91 25.72 -28.07
C LYS A 81 8.07 26.78 -27.40
N GLY A 82 7.35 27.57 -28.18
CA GLY A 82 6.42 28.61 -27.71
C GLY A 82 7.12 29.92 -27.35
N ALA A 83 6.43 30.78 -26.61
CA ALA A 83 6.92 32.08 -26.16
C ALA A 83 6.71 32.24 -24.65
N LEU A 84 7.69 32.83 -23.96
CA LEU A 84 7.54 33.15 -22.54
C LEU A 84 6.64 34.37 -22.33
N PRO A 85 5.78 34.37 -21.30
CA PRO A 85 5.20 35.60 -20.79
C PRO A 85 6.30 36.51 -20.21
N ASP A 86 6.05 37.80 -20.14
CA ASP A 86 6.97 38.83 -19.59
C ASP A 86 7.15 38.66 -18.08
N SER A 87 7.78 37.58 -17.63
CA SER A 87 8.05 37.35 -16.19
C SER A 87 9.46 36.82 -15.94
N ALA A 88 10.08 37.27 -14.87
CA ALA A 88 11.45 36.89 -14.49
C ALA A 88 11.56 35.39 -14.07
N ALA A 89 10.45 34.79 -13.64
CA ALA A 89 10.35 33.39 -13.28
C ALA A 89 9.01 32.81 -13.70
N LEU A 90 9.01 31.58 -14.23
CA LEU A 90 7.83 30.91 -14.72
C LEU A 90 7.17 30.11 -13.59
N PRO A 91 5.88 30.34 -13.24
CA PRO A 91 5.20 29.58 -12.21
C PRO A 91 4.78 28.19 -12.72
N LEU A 92 5.30 27.13 -12.09
CA LEU A 92 4.84 25.75 -12.25
C LEU A 92 3.94 25.41 -11.05
N LEU A 93 2.74 24.94 -11.31
CA LEU A 93 1.83 24.43 -10.28
C LEU A 93 1.81 22.91 -10.32
N VAL A 94 1.98 22.28 -9.15
CA VAL A 94 1.96 20.84 -8.96
C VAL A 94 0.86 20.51 -7.95
N GLU A 95 0.02 19.54 -8.25
CA GLU A 95 -1.01 19.08 -7.30
C GLU A 95 -0.39 18.47 -6.06
N GLY A 96 -0.99 18.72 -4.90
CA GLY A 96 -0.53 18.24 -3.62
C GLY A 96 0.54 19.14 -2.96
N GLY A 97 0.91 18.77 -1.76
CA GLY A 97 1.84 19.50 -0.91
C GLY A 97 1.35 19.65 0.52
N GLN A 98 1.89 20.65 1.22
CA GLN A 98 1.58 20.89 2.63
C GLN A 98 1.37 22.39 2.88
N VAL A 99 0.31 22.70 3.64
CA VAL A 99 0.02 24.03 4.18
C VAL A 99 -0.28 23.91 5.67
N GLY A 100 0.61 24.38 6.52
CA GLY A 100 0.49 24.20 7.97
C GLY A 100 0.46 22.72 8.37
N LEU A 101 -0.62 22.30 9.03
CA LEU A 101 -0.85 20.91 9.44
C LEU A 101 -1.67 20.10 8.43
N ALA A 102 -2.16 20.73 7.36
CA ALA A 102 -2.88 20.03 6.30
C ALA A 102 -1.90 19.59 5.20
N ARG A 103 -2.09 18.39 4.67
CA ARG A 103 -1.27 17.83 3.59
C ARG A 103 -2.14 17.02 2.64
N GLN A 104 -1.85 17.13 1.34
CA GLN A 104 -2.49 16.38 0.28
C GLN A 104 -1.43 15.68 -0.56
N GLU A 105 -1.59 14.38 -0.77
CA GLU A 105 -0.74 13.59 -1.66
C GLU A 105 -1.58 12.82 -2.67
N LEU A 106 -1.13 12.82 -3.90
CA LEU A 106 -1.77 12.16 -5.01
C LEU A 106 -0.84 11.09 -5.59
N THR A 107 -1.40 9.95 -5.94
CA THR A 107 -0.68 8.91 -6.70
C THR A 107 -0.72 9.22 -8.19
N SER A 108 0.14 8.59 -8.97
CA SER A 108 0.16 8.70 -10.43
C SER A 108 0.29 10.12 -10.98
N THR A 109 0.83 11.05 -10.19
CA THR A 109 1.03 12.46 -10.57
C THR A 109 2.48 12.91 -10.37
N LEU A 110 2.82 14.07 -10.96
CA LEU A 110 4.09 14.74 -10.70
C LEU A 110 4.13 15.14 -9.23
N ARG A 111 5.18 14.75 -8.54
CA ARG A 111 5.45 15.24 -7.17
C ARG A 111 6.22 16.56 -7.25
N PRO A 112 6.10 17.44 -6.23
CA PRO A 112 6.92 18.64 -6.17
C PRO A 112 8.40 18.31 -6.34
N LEU A 113 9.05 18.98 -7.29
CA LEU A 113 10.44 18.72 -7.61
C LEU A 113 11.37 19.40 -6.58
N PRO A 114 12.52 18.79 -6.26
CA PRO A 114 13.48 19.40 -5.35
C PRO A 114 13.99 20.75 -5.88
N VAL A 115 14.21 21.70 -4.98
CA VAL A 115 14.89 22.97 -5.31
C VAL A 115 16.27 22.68 -5.91
N GLY A 116 16.57 23.33 -7.03
CA GLY A 116 17.78 23.09 -7.81
C GLY A 116 17.69 21.96 -8.83
N GLN A 117 16.55 21.24 -8.90
CA GLN A 117 16.33 20.27 -9.97
C GLN A 117 16.29 20.98 -11.32
N GLN A 118 17.09 20.49 -12.27
CA GLN A 118 17.10 20.96 -13.64
C GLN A 118 16.48 19.93 -14.58
N GLY A 119 15.95 20.41 -15.72
CA GLY A 119 15.36 19.54 -16.71
C GLY A 119 14.66 20.27 -17.86
N ILE A 120 13.98 19.50 -18.70
CA ILE A 120 13.11 20.01 -19.76
C ILE A 120 11.67 19.84 -19.29
N PHE A 121 10.92 20.95 -19.29
CA PHE A 121 9.53 21.02 -18.84
C PHE A 121 8.62 21.23 -20.03
N PHE A 122 7.65 20.33 -20.21
CA PHE A 122 6.61 20.37 -21.23
C PHE A 122 5.33 20.91 -20.60
N LEU A 123 4.99 22.14 -20.87
CA LEU A 123 4.05 22.92 -20.09
C LEU A 123 2.77 23.23 -20.85
N VAL A 124 1.66 23.20 -20.12
CA VAL A 124 0.34 23.69 -20.53
C VAL A 124 -0.18 24.67 -19.48
N PRO A 125 -1.14 25.57 -19.78
CA PRO A 125 -1.82 26.32 -18.73
C PRO A 125 -2.37 25.39 -17.67
N ALA A 126 -2.27 25.76 -16.39
CA ALA A 126 -2.82 24.97 -15.30
C ALA A 126 -4.34 24.80 -15.48
N PRO A 127 -4.87 23.58 -15.50
CA PRO A 127 -6.28 23.34 -15.79
C PRO A 127 -7.22 23.59 -14.62
N TRP A 128 -6.68 23.81 -13.42
CA TRP A 128 -7.46 23.87 -12.19
C TRP A 128 -8.10 25.24 -11.99
N PRO A 129 -9.40 25.30 -11.66
CA PRO A 129 -10.07 26.56 -11.33
C PRO A 129 -9.58 27.09 -9.95
N GLY A 130 -9.69 28.39 -9.75
CA GLY A 130 -9.37 29.01 -8.45
C GLY A 130 -7.88 29.14 -8.13
N VAL A 131 -6.97 28.72 -9.02
CA VAL A 131 -5.54 28.98 -8.92
C VAL A 131 -5.17 30.17 -9.83
N GLY A 132 -4.28 31.04 -9.39
CA GLY A 132 -3.80 32.14 -10.24
C GLY A 132 -3.08 31.64 -11.51
N PRO A 133 -2.72 32.56 -12.44
CA PRO A 133 -2.04 32.18 -13.67
C PRO A 133 -0.77 31.35 -13.40
N ALA A 134 -0.73 30.14 -13.92
CA ALA A 134 0.37 29.20 -13.77
C ALA A 134 0.38 28.18 -14.90
N TYR A 135 1.44 27.42 -14.99
CA TYR A 135 1.58 26.27 -15.88
C TYR A 135 1.56 24.96 -15.09
N ALA A 136 1.09 23.91 -15.73
CA ALA A 136 1.19 22.53 -15.27
C ALA A 136 2.06 21.72 -16.23
N ALA A 137 2.71 20.66 -15.75
CA ALA A 137 3.40 19.72 -16.61
C ALA A 137 2.37 18.87 -17.39
N TYR A 138 2.47 18.85 -18.72
CA TYR A 138 1.59 18.05 -19.57
C TYR A 138 1.74 16.57 -19.25
N ALA A 139 0.63 15.86 -19.08
CA ALA A 139 0.63 14.45 -18.66
C ALA A 139 1.44 14.19 -17.39
N SER A 140 1.41 15.12 -16.46
CA SER A 140 1.98 14.99 -15.11
C SER A 140 3.49 14.68 -15.12
N SER A 141 3.93 13.60 -14.46
CA SER A 141 5.35 13.22 -14.36
C SER A 141 6.02 12.98 -15.73
N GLN A 142 5.27 12.60 -16.75
CA GLN A 142 5.80 12.46 -18.11
C GLN A 142 6.06 13.81 -18.80
N GLY A 143 5.54 14.89 -18.25
CA GLY A 143 5.77 16.26 -18.74
C GLY A 143 7.09 16.87 -18.26
N VAL A 144 7.96 16.09 -17.61
CA VAL A 144 9.27 16.57 -17.16
C VAL A 144 10.35 15.54 -17.49
N ILE A 145 11.40 15.97 -18.18
CA ILE A 145 12.65 15.22 -18.31
C ILE A 145 13.63 15.79 -17.28
N THR A 146 13.94 15.04 -16.23
CA THR A 146 14.85 15.48 -15.17
C THR A 146 16.30 15.21 -15.55
N TYR A 147 17.21 16.12 -15.18
CA TYR A 147 18.66 15.98 -15.37
C TYR A 147 19.32 15.44 -14.12
N ASN A 148 20.16 14.43 -14.29
CA ASN A 148 21.12 14.00 -13.28
C ASN A 148 22.48 14.63 -13.63
N LEU A 149 22.79 15.76 -13.02
CA LEU A 149 24.01 16.51 -13.33
C LEU A 149 25.28 15.76 -12.91
N ALA A 150 25.22 14.95 -11.87
CA ALA A 150 26.37 14.17 -11.38
C ALA A 150 26.75 13.03 -12.33
N GLN A 151 25.76 12.41 -12.98
CA GLN A 151 25.98 11.31 -13.91
C GLN A 151 25.98 11.74 -15.38
N GLY A 152 25.65 12.99 -15.65
CA GLY A 152 25.55 13.50 -17.02
C GLY A 152 24.35 12.98 -17.82
N THR A 153 23.36 12.36 -17.16
CA THR A 153 22.21 11.68 -17.78
C THR A 153 20.92 12.48 -17.64
N ALA A 154 19.87 12.05 -18.34
CA ALA A 154 18.52 12.56 -18.13
C ALA A 154 17.51 11.41 -18.17
N ALA A 155 16.34 11.60 -17.55
CA ALA A 155 15.30 10.60 -17.54
C ALA A 155 13.89 11.19 -17.38
N GLU A 156 12.91 10.43 -17.81
CA GLU A 156 11.49 10.57 -17.56
C GLU A 156 10.92 9.19 -17.18
N PRO A 157 9.71 9.08 -16.61
CA PRO A 157 9.20 7.80 -16.08
C PRO A 157 9.26 6.60 -17.03
N ALA A 158 9.16 6.81 -18.33
CA ALA A 158 9.15 5.71 -19.29
C ALA A 158 10.48 5.57 -20.07
N ARG A 159 11.45 6.46 -19.85
CA ARG A 159 12.63 6.53 -20.70
C ARG A 159 13.84 7.17 -20.02
N ALA A 160 14.98 6.51 -20.12
CA ALA A 160 16.28 7.06 -19.79
C ALA A 160 17.01 7.58 -21.05
N TYR A 161 17.75 8.67 -20.88
CA TYR A 161 18.59 9.26 -21.91
C TYR A 161 20.06 9.13 -21.49
N PRO A 162 20.94 8.70 -22.39
CA PRO A 162 22.36 8.50 -22.06
C PRO A 162 23.05 9.82 -21.65
N THR A 163 22.55 10.95 -22.16
CA THR A 163 23.01 12.28 -21.74
C THR A 163 21.85 13.28 -21.79
N TRP A 164 21.91 14.37 -20.99
CA TRP A 164 20.92 15.45 -21.13
C TRP A 164 20.92 16.06 -22.53
N ALA A 165 22.11 16.14 -23.19
CA ALA A 165 22.22 16.62 -24.56
C ALA A 165 21.44 15.76 -25.57
N ALA A 166 21.32 14.45 -25.31
CA ALA A 166 20.47 13.57 -26.13
C ALA A 166 18.98 13.92 -25.97
N ALA A 167 18.54 14.18 -24.76
CA ALA A 167 17.16 14.64 -24.48
C ALA A 167 16.85 15.99 -25.12
N GLN A 168 17.80 16.94 -25.03
CA GLN A 168 17.70 18.26 -25.68
C GLN A 168 17.56 18.12 -27.20
N ARG A 169 18.50 17.44 -27.86
CA ARG A 169 18.47 17.23 -29.33
C ARG A 169 17.19 16.57 -29.79
N GLN A 170 16.70 15.55 -29.07
CA GLN A 170 15.44 14.92 -29.43
C GLN A 170 14.25 15.89 -29.33
N THR A 171 14.21 16.68 -28.26
CA THR A 171 13.13 17.65 -28.04
C THR A 171 13.18 18.77 -29.11
N GLU A 172 14.36 19.27 -29.41
CA GLU A 172 14.58 20.29 -30.46
C GLU A 172 14.16 19.77 -31.84
N ALA A 173 14.58 18.56 -32.20
CA ALA A 173 14.23 17.96 -33.48
C ALA A 173 12.70 17.75 -33.61
N LEU A 174 12.01 17.38 -32.54
CA LEU A 174 10.56 17.16 -32.54
C LEU A 174 9.78 18.48 -32.49
N SER A 175 10.32 19.53 -31.88
CA SER A 175 9.65 20.84 -31.81
C SER A 175 9.68 21.58 -33.15
N GLY A 176 10.67 21.34 -33.96
CA GLY A 176 10.89 22.02 -35.25
C GLY A 176 11.17 23.52 -35.09
N GLN A 177 11.38 24.03 -33.88
CA GLN A 177 11.65 25.43 -33.58
C GLN A 177 13.14 25.64 -33.26
N VAL A 178 13.65 26.79 -33.61
CA VAL A 178 15.02 27.19 -33.21
C VAL A 178 14.99 27.55 -31.73
N PRO A 179 15.81 26.90 -30.89
CA PRO A 179 15.84 27.21 -29.49
C PRO A 179 16.29 28.63 -29.19
N GLN A 180 15.58 29.33 -28.32
CA GLN A 180 15.94 30.66 -27.86
C GLN A 180 16.75 30.55 -26.55
N LEU A 181 18.00 30.94 -26.57
CA LEU A 181 18.82 31.04 -25.37
C LEU A 181 18.49 32.36 -24.64
N LEU A 182 18.07 32.26 -23.38
CA LEU A 182 17.77 33.41 -22.54
C LEU A 182 18.93 33.75 -21.59
N ARG A 183 19.57 32.72 -21.08
CA ARG A 183 20.71 32.83 -20.18
C ARG A 183 21.57 31.56 -20.18
N ALA A 184 22.86 31.70 -19.89
CA ALA A 184 23.73 30.55 -19.69
C ALA A 184 23.30 29.73 -18.49
N ASN A 185 23.49 28.39 -18.57
CA ASN A 185 23.31 27.47 -17.47
C ASN A 185 24.71 27.07 -16.91
N PRO A 186 25.17 27.71 -15.83
CA PRO A 186 26.53 27.48 -15.33
C PRO A 186 26.72 26.08 -14.74
N ARG A 187 25.66 25.50 -14.11
CA ARG A 187 25.74 24.15 -13.54
C ARG A 187 25.82 23.08 -14.63
N LEU A 188 25.09 23.25 -15.71
CA LEU A 188 25.17 22.35 -16.85
C LEU A 188 26.51 22.48 -17.58
N ALA A 189 27.04 23.71 -17.73
CA ALA A 189 28.37 23.96 -18.30
C ALA A 189 29.48 23.35 -17.45
N ALA A 190 29.41 23.47 -16.13
CA ALA A 190 30.37 22.86 -15.20
C ALA A 190 30.30 21.32 -15.26
N ALA A 191 29.11 20.73 -15.32
CA ALA A 191 28.93 19.29 -15.44
C ALA A 191 29.38 18.75 -16.81
N ALA A 192 29.33 19.57 -17.87
CA ALA A 192 29.85 19.22 -19.21
C ALA A 192 31.38 19.29 -19.32
N SER A 193 32.03 20.01 -18.41
CA SER A 193 33.48 20.14 -18.34
C SER A 193 33.99 19.41 -17.11
N PRO A 194 34.31 18.11 -17.19
CA PRO A 194 34.81 17.39 -16.04
C PRO A 194 36.16 18.03 -15.63
N THR A 195 36.16 18.63 -14.45
CA THR A 195 37.41 19.05 -13.82
C THR A 195 38.31 17.82 -13.69
N PRO A 196 39.57 17.80 -14.18
CA PRO A 196 40.45 16.69 -13.91
C PRO A 196 40.50 16.47 -12.41
N PRO A 197 40.42 15.24 -11.92
CA PRO A 197 40.50 14.97 -10.50
C PRO A 197 41.81 15.61 -10.02
N ALA A 198 41.71 16.44 -8.98
CA ALA A 198 42.88 16.93 -8.28
C ALA A 198 43.74 15.70 -7.96
N THR A 199 45.03 15.76 -8.32
CA THR A 199 45.99 14.69 -8.08
C THR A 199 46.20 14.50 -6.58
N THR A 200 45.25 13.79 -5.95
CA THR A 200 45.36 13.37 -4.56
C THR A 200 45.05 11.89 -4.50
N GLN A 201 46.05 11.12 -4.13
CA GLN A 201 46.08 9.70 -3.80
C GLN A 201 45.02 8.84 -4.51
N ARG A 202 45.48 7.88 -5.31
CA ARG A 202 44.62 6.79 -5.83
C ARG A 202 43.93 6.12 -4.65
N THR A 203 42.77 6.64 -4.26
CA THR A 203 41.81 5.85 -3.52
C THR A 203 41.42 4.69 -4.42
N LEU A 204 41.56 3.48 -3.93
CA LEU A 204 41.05 2.28 -4.61
C LEU A 204 39.58 2.55 -4.97
N ALA A 205 39.23 2.25 -6.22
CA ALA A 205 37.82 2.39 -6.64
C ALA A 205 36.91 1.68 -5.63
N PRO A 206 35.79 2.29 -5.23
CA PRO A 206 34.92 1.67 -4.26
C PRO A 206 34.42 0.33 -4.79
N SER A 207 34.32 -0.66 -3.91
CA SER A 207 33.78 -1.97 -4.25
C SER A 207 32.79 -2.43 -3.21
N ILE A 208 31.65 -3.02 -3.65
CA ILE A 208 30.68 -3.67 -2.78
C ILE A 208 30.91 -5.17 -2.88
N THR A 209 31.28 -5.81 -1.78
CA THR A 209 31.54 -7.25 -1.71
C THR A 209 30.31 -8.04 -1.24
N ALA A 210 29.46 -7.42 -0.39
CA ALA A 210 28.24 -8.03 0.11
C ALA A 210 27.25 -6.97 0.58
N PHE A 211 25.98 -7.37 0.67
CA PHE A 211 24.95 -6.61 1.36
C PHE A 211 23.95 -7.53 2.07
N SER A 212 23.32 -7.02 3.11
CA SER A 212 22.34 -7.77 3.92
C SER A 212 21.31 -6.82 4.54
N PRO A 213 20.03 -7.21 4.57
CA PRO A 213 19.45 -8.42 3.99
C PRO A 213 19.32 -8.33 2.46
N ALA A 214 19.26 -9.49 1.78
CA ALA A 214 19.03 -9.52 0.32
C ALA A 214 17.56 -9.21 -0.06
N GLN A 215 16.66 -9.41 0.89
CA GLN A 215 15.23 -9.11 0.79
C GLN A 215 14.80 -8.24 1.96
N THR A 216 14.06 -7.16 1.68
CA THR A 216 13.67 -6.17 2.70
C THR A 216 12.37 -5.45 2.30
N THR A 217 12.02 -4.42 3.05
CA THR A 217 10.85 -3.56 2.83
C THR A 217 11.25 -2.10 2.82
N ALA A 218 10.51 -1.25 2.11
CA ALA A 218 10.77 0.18 2.07
C ALA A 218 9.81 0.97 3.00
N GLY A 219 10.34 1.99 3.66
CA GLY A 219 9.56 2.87 4.54
C GLY A 219 9.18 2.28 5.91
N THR A 220 9.64 1.08 6.23
CA THR A 220 9.37 0.40 7.50
C THR A 220 10.45 0.63 8.56
N GLY A 221 11.56 1.29 8.19
CA GLY A 221 12.73 1.50 9.03
C GLY A 221 13.76 0.37 8.95
N MET A 222 13.59 -0.61 8.06
CA MET A 222 14.55 -1.68 7.83
C MET A 222 15.89 -1.12 7.33
N VAL A 223 16.97 -1.67 7.85
CA VAL A 223 18.35 -1.23 7.58
C VAL A 223 19.01 -2.18 6.59
N LEU A 224 19.55 -1.60 5.51
CA LEU A 224 20.45 -2.27 4.59
C LEU A 224 21.89 -2.02 5.04
N THR A 225 22.67 -3.07 5.22
CA THR A 225 24.10 -3.01 5.47
C THR A 225 24.86 -3.37 4.20
N LEU A 226 25.64 -2.44 3.67
CA LEU A 226 26.53 -2.63 2.53
C LEU A 226 27.96 -2.82 3.07
N ARG A 227 28.67 -3.85 2.61
CA ARG A 227 30.05 -4.14 2.98
C ARG A 227 30.94 -4.07 1.75
N GLY A 228 32.16 -3.56 1.92
CA GLY A 228 33.07 -3.38 0.81
C GLY A 228 34.36 -2.69 1.21
N SER A 229 34.89 -1.88 0.34
CA SER A 229 36.09 -1.05 0.58
C SER A 229 36.05 0.21 -0.29
N GLY A 230 36.78 1.24 0.14
CA GLY A 230 36.91 2.49 -0.61
C GLY A 230 35.63 3.36 -0.57
N PHE A 231 34.76 3.20 0.44
CA PHE A 231 33.60 4.06 0.60
C PHE A 231 33.93 5.44 1.16
N GLY A 232 35.16 5.59 1.71
CA GLY A 232 35.60 6.78 2.42
C GLY A 232 35.25 6.76 3.91
N SER A 233 36.00 7.51 4.71
CA SER A 233 35.85 7.56 6.18
C SER A 233 34.55 8.24 6.64
N SER A 234 33.88 8.98 5.74
CA SER A 234 32.64 9.69 5.98
C SER A 234 31.83 9.81 4.69
N GLN A 235 30.52 10.03 4.82
CA GLN A 235 29.60 10.19 3.69
C GLN A 235 29.97 11.39 2.78
N GLY A 236 30.27 12.56 3.37
CA GLY A 236 30.47 13.80 2.63
C GLY A 236 29.29 14.09 1.68
N SER A 237 29.60 14.31 0.39
CA SER A 237 28.61 14.45 -0.69
C SER A 237 28.14 13.12 -1.30
N GLY A 238 28.65 11.99 -0.79
CA GLY A 238 28.30 10.64 -1.23
C GLY A 238 26.87 10.23 -0.86
N GLY A 239 26.44 9.09 -1.40
CA GLY A 239 25.10 8.59 -1.12
C GLY A 239 24.86 7.18 -1.62
N VAL A 240 23.72 6.63 -1.18
CA VAL A 240 23.19 5.32 -1.60
C VAL A 240 21.95 5.57 -2.44
N ASP A 241 21.97 5.07 -3.66
CA ASP A 241 20.88 5.20 -4.64
C ASP A 241 20.21 3.85 -4.86
N PHE A 242 18.89 3.83 -4.75
CA PHE A 242 18.02 2.69 -5.02
C PHE A 242 17.31 2.88 -6.37
N ARG A 243 16.78 1.82 -6.95
CA ARG A 243 15.89 1.95 -8.10
C ARG A 243 14.60 2.66 -7.67
N ASN A 244 14.10 3.57 -8.50
CA ASN A 244 12.83 4.23 -8.27
C ASN A 244 11.68 3.26 -8.56
N ALA A 245 10.83 2.96 -7.57
CA ALA A 245 9.74 2.03 -7.78
C ALA A 245 8.60 2.62 -8.63
N ASP A 246 8.41 3.95 -8.62
CA ASP A 246 7.33 4.62 -9.35
C ASP A 246 7.53 4.60 -10.88
N ASP A 247 8.75 4.36 -11.36
CA ASP A 247 9.06 4.30 -12.79
C ASP A 247 9.68 2.96 -13.25
N GLY A 248 9.52 1.92 -12.42
CA GLY A 248 10.03 0.59 -12.72
C GLY A 248 11.55 0.48 -12.68
N GLY A 249 12.23 1.42 -12.05
CA GLY A 249 13.68 1.48 -11.95
C GLY A 249 14.37 2.16 -13.13
N ALA A 250 13.62 2.91 -13.95
CA ALA A 250 14.19 3.71 -15.03
C ALA A 250 15.11 4.83 -14.47
N THR A 251 14.72 5.40 -13.33
CA THR A 251 15.55 6.34 -12.56
C THR A 251 15.99 5.72 -11.23
N THR A 252 16.77 6.49 -10.48
CA THR A 252 17.18 6.14 -9.12
C THR A 252 16.66 7.17 -8.12
N THR A 253 16.54 6.74 -6.87
CA THR A 253 16.13 7.56 -5.74
C THR A 253 17.17 7.43 -4.63
N ARG A 254 17.66 8.57 -4.12
CA ARG A 254 18.75 8.63 -3.12
C ARG A 254 18.20 8.70 -1.71
N ALA A 255 18.74 7.88 -0.81
CA ALA A 255 18.46 7.97 0.61
C ALA A 255 18.73 9.39 1.15
N LEU A 256 17.88 9.86 2.05
CA LEU A 256 18.04 11.15 2.73
C LEU A 256 19.15 11.08 3.79
N ALA A 257 19.73 12.21 4.15
CA ALA A 257 20.77 12.28 5.19
C ALA A 257 20.36 11.58 6.50
N ARG A 258 19.10 11.71 6.89
CA ARG A 258 18.50 11.08 8.09
C ARG A 258 18.34 9.55 8.00
N ASP A 259 18.53 8.96 6.82
CA ASP A 259 18.39 7.50 6.64
C ASP A 259 19.71 6.77 6.95
N TYR A 260 20.84 7.48 6.99
CA TYR A 260 22.12 6.87 7.29
C TYR A 260 22.33 6.70 8.80
N LEU A 261 22.68 5.47 9.21
CA LEU A 261 23.02 5.13 10.60
C LEU A 261 24.54 5.17 10.80
N SER A 262 25.30 4.71 9.79
CA SER A 262 26.75 4.75 9.83
C SER A 262 27.33 4.75 8.41
N TRP A 263 28.48 5.37 8.27
CA TRP A 263 29.29 5.38 7.06
C TRP A 263 30.77 5.28 7.44
N THR A 264 31.41 4.23 6.98
CA THR A 264 32.85 3.98 7.13
C THR A 264 33.42 3.53 5.80
N ASP A 265 34.74 3.47 5.68
CA ASP A 265 35.39 3.01 4.45
C ASP A 265 35.00 1.60 4.00
N THR A 266 34.55 0.75 4.94
CA THR A 266 34.25 -0.66 4.66
C THR A 266 32.78 -1.04 4.89
N GLN A 267 31.98 -0.17 5.47
CA GLN A 267 30.59 -0.47 5.77
C GLN A 267 29.71 0.78 5.75
N ILE A 268 28.54 0.63 5.11
CA ILE A 268 27.46 1.63 5.16
C ILE A 268 26.22 0.94 5.72
N GLN A 269 25.55 1.61 6.66
CA GLN A 269 24.23 1.22 7.15
C GLN A 269 23.22 2.32 6.84
N VAL A 270 22.20 1.98 6.06
CA VAL A 270 21.20 2.94 5.59
C VAL A 270 19.80 2.35 5.69
N ARG A 271 18.83 3.13 6.15
CA ARG A 271 17.41 2.73 6.10
C ARG A 271 16.95 2.72 4.65
N VAL A 272 16.13 1.73 4.30
CA VAL A 272 15.55 1.63 2.96
C VAL A 272 14.33 2.56 2.89
N PRO A 273 14.41 3.66 2.13
CA PRO A 273 13.38 4.69 2.16
C PRO A 273 12.16 4.33 1.29
N SER A 274 10.99 4.80 1.69
CA SER A 274 9.84 4.94 0.79
C SER A 274 9.56 6.41 0.46
N LEU A 275 10.30 7.31 1.08
CA LEU A 275 10.30 8.73 0.79
C LEU A 275 11.76 9.18 0.75
N ALA A 276 12.36 9.14 -0.43
CA ALA A 276 13.74 9.50 -0.69
C ALA A 276 13.90 10.97 -1.13
N SER A 277 15.07 11.38 -1.58
CA SER A 277 15.37 12.78 -1.91
C SER A 277 14.48 13.39 -3.01
N ASN A 278 13.94 12.58 -3.89
CA ASN A 278 12.97 12.98 -4.92
C ASN A 278 11.53 12.53 -4.61
N ALA A 279 11.25 12.22 -3.34
CA ALA A 279 9.97 11.76 -2.82
C ALA A 279 9.46 10.42 -3.42
N HIS A 280 10.33 9.61 -4.06
CA HIS A 280 9.98 8.31 -4.61
C HIS A 280 10.45 7.15 -3.72
N PRO A 281 9.74 5.99 -3.73
CA PRO A 281 10.11 4.84 -2.94
C PRO A 281 11.25 4.04 -3.57
N ALA A 282 12.07 3.41 -2.71
CA ALA A 282 13.05 2.43 -3.13
C ALA A 282 12.36 1.19 -3.71
N GLY A 283 12.77 0.77 -4.89
CA GLY A 283 12.28 -0.40 -5.60
C GLY A 283 13.30 -1.52 -5.69
N THR A 284 12.83 -2.70 -6.07
CA THR A 284 13.68 -3.87 -6.34
C THR A 284 14.69 -3.56 -7.46
N GLY A 285 15.96 -3.87 -7.23
CA GLY A 285 17.03 -3.71 -8.21
C GLY A 285 18.41 -3.55 -7.60
N PRO A 286 19.45 -3.35 -8.42
CA PRO A 286 20.78 -3.06 -7.93
C PRO A 286 20.84 -1.75 -7.16
N VAL A 287 21.67 -1.73 -6.10
CA VAL A 287 21.91 -0.55 -5.24
C VAL A 287 23.27 0.05 -5.61
N THR A 288 23.33 1.36 -5.76
CA THR A 288 24.55 2.08 -6.12
C THR A 288 25.04 2.90 -4.92
N VAL A 289 26.33 2.79 -4.62
CA VAL A 289 27.04 3.67 -3.68
C VAL A 289 27.86 4.65 -4.50
N THR A 290 27.68 5.94 -4.23
CA THR A 290 28.51 7.03 -4.76
C THR A 290 29.32 7.62 -3.60
N THR A 291 30.62 7.68 -3.73
CA THR A 291 31.53 8.27 -2.72
C THR A 291 31.60 9.79 -2.85
N SER A 292 32.21 10.45 -1.89
CA SER A 292 32.27 11.93 -1.85
C SER A 292 33.08 12.55 -3.01
N ASP A 293 33.95 11.76 -3.66
CA ASP A 293 34.69 12.17 -4.87
C ASP A 293 33.90 11.91 -6.17
N GLY A 294 32.66 11.40 -6.07
CA GLY A 294 31.80 11.12 -7.21
C GLY A 294 32.01 9.74 -7.86
N THR A 295 32.96 8.94 -7.35
CA THR A 295 33.15 7.57 -7.84
C THR A 295 31.99 6.68 -7.40
N ALA A 296 31.49 5.80 -8.28
CA ALA A 296 30.33 4.97 -7.98
C ALA A 296 30.62 3.48 -8.17
N THR A 297 29.95 2.67 -7.35
CA THR A 297 29.94 1.20 -7.46
C THR A 297 28.52 0.68 -7.24
N THR A 298 28.19 -0.41 -7.90
CA THR A 298 26.83 -0.97 -7.86
C THR A 298 26.87 -2.45 -7.44
N THR A 299 25.90 -2.89 -6.67
CA THR A 299 25.79 -4.30 -6.24
C THR A 299 25.64 -5.23 -7.44
N ALA A 300 26.31 -6.37 -7.43
CA ALA A 300 26.21 -7.38 -8.48
C ALA A 300 24.82 -8.06 -8.48
N ALA A 301 24.24 -8.28 -7.28
CA ALA A 301 22.90 -8.84 -7.11
C ALA A 301 21.88 -7.72 -6.83
N PRO A 302 20.63 -7.89 -7.24
CA PRO A 302 19.56 -6.95 -6.89
C PRO A 302 19.12 -7.11 -5.42
N LEU A 303 18.81 -5.99 -4.78
CA LEU A 303 18.04 -5.95 -3.54
C LEU A 303 16.57 -6.20 -3.88
N THR A 304 15.89 -7.09 -3.16
CA THR A 304 14.46 -7.32 -3.34
C THR A 304 13.65 -6.51 -2.32
N ILE A 305 12.74 -5.67 -2.81
CA ILE A 305 11.76 -4.96 -1.98
C ILE A 305 10.43 -5.72 -2.03
N VAL A 306 9.98 -6.21 -0.88
CA VAL A 306 8.77 -7.05 -0.78
C VAL A 306 7.51 -6.21 -0.77
N TYR A 307 7.48 -5.16 0.05
CA TYR A 307 6.45 -4.12 0.06
C TYR A 307 7.03 -2.78 0.48
N ALA A 308 6.35 -1.72 0.10
CA ALA A 308 6.70 -0.34 0.43
C ALA A 308 5.50 0.38 1.05
N LEU A 309 5.76 1.20 2.06
CA LEU A 309 4.73 2.01 2.72
C LEU A 309 4.73 3.42 2.17
N ALA A 310 3.55 4.01 1.98
CA ALA A 310 3.42 5.45 1.77
C ALA A 310 3.70 6.17 3.10
N ASN A 311 4.75 6.95 3.15
CA ASN A 311 5.13 7.79 4.29
C ASN A 311 5.03 9.25 3.88
N VAL A 312 4.94 10.14 4.84
CA VAL A 312 4.93 11.59 4.60
C VAL A 312 6.15 12.25 5.21
N ASP A 313 6.68 13.25 4.52
CA ASP A 313 7.74 14.09 5.06
C ASP A 313 7.13 15.14 5.98
N ASN A 314 7.54 15.13 7.23
CA ASN A 314 7.25 16.22 8.13
C ASN A 314 8.43 17.18 8.07
N THR A 315 8.26 18.31 7.38
CA THR A 315 9.30 19.34 7.23
C THR A 315 9.75 19.94 8.56
N ALA A 316 8.93 19.83 9.61
CA ALA A 316 9.24 20.29 10.96
C ALA A 316 9.94 19.23 11.82
N SER A 317 10.09 18.00 11.36
CA SER A 317 10.71 16.90 12.11
C SER A 317 11.92 16.30 11.40
N THR A 318 12.77 15.64 12.18
CA THR A 318 13.95 14.93 11.65
C THR A 318 13.64 13.52 11.15
N PHE A 319 12.38 13.09 11.20
CA PHE A 319 11.96 11.75 10.79
C PHE A 319 10.82 11.82 9.77
N VAL A 320 10.72 10.76 8.98
CA VAL A 320 9.61 10.53 8.04
C VAL A 320 8.45 9.94 8.83
N ASP A 321 7.28 10.59 8.78
CA ASP A 321 6.11 10.10 9.48
C ASP A 321 5.40 8.98 8.72
N ARG A 322 4.77 8.10 9.50
CA ARG A 322 3.90 7.02 9.02
C ARG A 322 2.47 7.39 9.42
N PRO A 323 1.68 7.98 8.51
CA PRO A 323 0.35 8.46 8.86
C PRO A 323 -0.51 7.34 9.45
N SER A 324 -1.26 7.66 10.49
CA SER A 324 -2.22 6.74 11.09
C SER A 324 -3.52 6.79 10.30
N HIS A 325 -4.21 5.65 10.18
CA HIS A 325 -5.61 5.65 9.80
C HIS A 325 -6.48 6.04 11.00
N VAL A 326 -7.57 6.76 10.74
CA VAL A 326 -8.55 7.12 11.76
C VAL A 326 -9.90 6.47 11.48
N ALA A 327 -10.64 6.19 12.54
CA ALA A 327 -12.01 5.73 12.44
C ALA A 327 -12.94 6.92 12.18
N THR A 328 -13.53 7.00 11.01
CA THR A 328 -14.40 8.12 10.61
C THR A 328 -15.89 7.77 10.61
N ASN A 329 -16.25 6.48 10.71
CA ASN A 329 -17.63 6.04 10.78
C ASN A 329 -17.98 5.39 12.13
N ALA A 330 -19.27 5.18 12.38
CA ALA A 330 -19.78 4.60 13.64
C ALA A 330 -19.32 3.15 13.88
N THR A 331 -18.84 2.45 12.87
CA THR A 331 -18.34 1.07 12.95
C THR A 331 -16.85 0.98 13.20
N GLY A 332 -16.16 2.11 13.32
CA GLY A 332 -14.71 2.19 13.55
C GLY A 332 -13.88 1.96 12.31
N GLY A 333 -14.38 2.34 11.13
CA GLY A 333 -13.70 2.23 9.85
C GLY A 333 -13.85 3.48 8.99
N LEU A 334 -13.69 3.32 7.67
CA LEU A 334 -13.93 4.36 6.67
C LEU A 334 -15.12 3.96 5.80
N THR A 335 -15.93 4.97 5.43
CA THR A 335 -17.03 4.80 4.48
C THR A 335 -16.70 5.55 3.20
N PHE A 336 -16.75 4.85 2.07
CA PHE A 336 -16.62 5.42 0.73
C PHE A 336 -17.99 5.70 0.13
N HIS A 337 -18.06 6.67 -0.79
CA HIS A 337 -19.28 7.14 -1.42
C HIS A 337 -19.09 7.20 -2.94
N PHE A 338 -20.00 6.63 -3.70
CA PHE A 338 -19.97 6.80 -5.16
C PHE A 338 -20.51 8.17 -5.54
N SER A 339 -19.76 8.89 -6.34
CA SER A 339 -20.26 10.12 -6.98
C SER A 339 -21.35 9.82 -8.01
N PRO A 340 -22.19 10.81 -8.38
CA PRO A 340 -23.23 10.61 -9.38
C PRO A 340 -22.72 10.10 -10.73
N ASN A 341 -21.58 10.63 -11.23
CA ASN A 341 -20.99 10.17 -12.49
C ASN A 341 -20.47 8.73 -12.42
N PHE A 342 -19.92 8.32 -11.27
CA PHE A 342 -19.46 6.95 -11.07
C PHE A 342 -20.63 5.98 -10.87
N ARG A 343 -21.62 6.39 -10.09
CA ARG A 343 -22.84 5.60 -9.83
C ARG A 343 -23.63 5.30 -11.10
N SER A 344 -23.61 6.19 -12.07
CA SER A 344 -24.29 5.99 -13.37
C SER A 344 -23.76 4.77 -14.14
N ASN A 345 -22.54 4.27 -13.82
CA ASN A 345 -21.98 3.05 -14.38
C ASN A 345 -22.06 1.91 -13.36
N ALA A 346 -23.18 1.17 -13.36
CA ALA A 346 -23.40 0.08 -12.42
C ALA A 346 -22.31 -1.02 -12.50
N ALA A 347 -21.72 -1.26 -13.68
CA ALA A 347 -20.69 -2.26 -13.87
C ALA A 347 -19.35 -1.81 -13.21
N ALA A 348 -19.02 -0.52 -13.28
CA ALA A 348 -17.88 0.04 -12.56
C ALA A 348 -18.08 -0.06 -11.04
N GLY A 349 -19.26 0.31 -10.54
CA GLY A 349 -19.61 0.18 -9.13
C GLY A 349 -19.49 -1.25 -8.62
N ALA A 350 -19.96 -2.24 -9.37
CA ALA A 350 -19.82 -3.65 -9.03
C ALA A 350 -18.35 -4.11 -9.03
N ALA A 351 -17.56 -3.67 -9.99
CA ALA A 351 -16.13 -4.00 -10.06
C ALA A 351 -15.35 -3.39 -8.90
N TRP A 352 -15.62 -2.13 -8.53
CA TRP A 352 -15.01 -1.48 -7.38
C TRP A 352 -15.37 -2.17 -6.06
N GLN A 353 -16.63 -2.61 -5.90
CA GLN A 353 -17.05 -3.36 -4.71
C GLN A 353 -16.34 -4.72 -4.61
N ARG A 354 -16.08 -5.42 -5.73
CA ARG A 354 -15.26 -6.64 -5.72
C ARG A 354 -13.81 -6.34 -5.30
N ALA A 355 -13.25 -5.24 -5.79
CA ALA A 355 -11.93 -4.76 -5.38
C ALA A 355 -11.86 -4.44 -3.87
N LEU A 356 -12.87 -3.74 -3.35
CA LEU A 356 -13.00 -3.48 -1.91
C LEU A 356 -13.08 -4.77 -1.10
N ALA A 357 -13.85 -5.76 -1.58
CA ALA A 357 -13.99 -7.06 -0.93
C ALA A 357 -12.65 -7.81 -0.84
N GLN A 358 -11.78 -7.72 -1.86
CA GLN A 358 -10.43 -8.30 -1.80
C GLN A 358 -9.64 -7.77 -0.59
N TRP A 359 -9.57 -6.46 -0.42
CA TRP A 359 -8.86 -5.84 0.70
C TRP A 359 -9.51 -6.15 2.05
N ARG A 360 -10.82 -6.02 2.15
CA ARG A 360 -11.56 -6.33 3.39
C ARG A 360 -11.31 -7.77 3.84
N CYS A 361 -11.49 -8.71 2.93
CA CYS A 361 -11.45 -10.14 3.25
C CYS A 361 -10.04 -10.66 3.52
N THR A 362 -9.02 -10.03 2.92
CA THR A 362 -7.65 -10.53 2.97
C THR A 362 -6.80 -9.80 4.00
N SER A 363 -6.90 -8.48 4.10
CA SER A 363 -6.17 -7.69 5.10
C SER A 363 -6.93 -7.53 6.41
N GLY A 364 -8.27 -7.58 6.36
CA GLY A 364 -9.15 -7.36 7.50
C GLY A 364 -9.48 -5.89 7.74
N ILE A 365 -9.27 -5.00 6.76
CA ILE A 365 -9.58 -3.58 6.91
C ILE A 365 -11.09 -3.34 6.98
N ASN A 366 -11.53 -2.47 7.90
CA ASN A 366 -12.92 -2.15 8.12
C ASN A 366 -13.37 -0.96 7.24
N TRP A 367 -13.45 -1.18 5.95
CA TRP A 367 -13.97 -0.22 4.98
C TRP A 367 -15.31 -0.66 4.43
N GLU A 368 -16.20 0.29 4.19
CA GLU A 368 -17.53 0.00 3.68
C GLU A 368 -17.94 1.02 2.59
N LEU A 369 -18.93 0.65 1.80
CA LEU A 369 -19.60 1.54 0.86
C LEU A 369 -20.87 2.06 1.54
N GLY A 370 -21.02 3.39 1.59
CA GLY A 370 -22.17 4.10 2.12
C GLY A 370 -23.17 4.54 1.04
N ALA A 371 -23.99 5.51 1.41
CA ALA A 371 -24.88 6.21 0.48
C ALA A 371 -24.07 6.97 -0.58
N ASP A 372 -24.68 7.24 -1.73
CA ASP A 372 -24.01 7.98 -2.80
C ASP A 372 -23.67 9.41 -2.38
N ALA A 373 -22.56 9.93 -2.86
CA ALA A 373 -22.18 11.33 -2.67
C ALA A 373 -23.12 12.28 -3.47
N PRO A 374 -23.35 13.50 -2.98
CA PRO A 374 -24.27 14.43 -3.64
C PRO A 374 -23.71 15.05 -4.94
N ALA A 375 -22.38 15.05 -5.10
CA ALA A 375 -21.68 15.69 -6.19
C ALA A 375 -20.51 14.84 -6.73
N ASN A 376 -19.94 15.24 -7.88
CA ASN A 376 -18.75 14.58 -8.47
C ASN A 376 -17.44 15.22 -7.97
N THR A 377 -17.44 15.80 -6.79
CA THR A 377 -16.32 16.59 -6.30
C THR A 377 -15.28 15.66 -5.66
N ILE A 378 -14.04 15.83 -6.08
CA ILE A 378 -12.85 15.29 -5.43
C ILE A 378 -12.24 16.48 -4.67
N ALA A 379 -12.36 16.52 -3.36
CA ALA A 379 -12.02 17.70 -2.56
C ALA A 379 -11.79 17.35 -1.11
N SER A 380 -11.05 18.18 -0.37
CA SER A 380 -10.91 18.02 1.09
C SER A 380 -12.19 18.48 1.79
N ASP A 381 -13.15 17.57 1.96
CA ASP A 381 -14.49 17.85 2.51
C ASP A 381 -14.96 16.84 3.57
N ASN A 382 -14.06 15.97 4.02
CA ASN A 382 -14.31 14.86 4.95
C ASN A 382 -15.21 13.74 4.39
N SER A 383 -15.30 13.60 3.06
CA SER A 383 -16.05 12.55 2.39
C SER A 383 -15.13 11.75 1.47
N ASN A 384 -15.05 10.43 1.66
CA ASN A 384 -14.21 9.59 0.80
C ASN A 384 -14.97 9.26 -0.49
N VAL A 385 -14.68 9.95 -1.59
CA VAL A 385 -15.44 9.90 -2.83
C VAL A 385 -14.75 9.06 -3.89
N ILE A 386 -15.53 8.24 -4.60
CA ILE A 386 -15.11 7.48 -5.77
C ILE A 386 -15.79 8.10 -6.99
N ALA A 387 -15.00 8.65 -7.91
CA ALA A 387 -15.51 9.38 -9.07
C ALA A 387 -14.86 8.95 -10.38
N PHE A 388 -15.55 9.16 -11.50
CA PHE A 388 -14.89 9.28 -12.78
C PHE A 388 -14.34 10.69 -12.99
N ASP A 389 -13.34 10.76 -13.85
CA ASP A 389 -12.65 12.00 -14.21
C ASP A 389 -13.62 13.11 -14.66
N ASP A 390 -13.41 14.30 -14.13
CA ASP A 390 -14.10 15.53 -14.47
C ASP A 390 -13.26 16.47 -15.36
N GLY A 391 -12.14 15.96 -15.89
CA GLY A 391 -11.18 16.71 -16.72
C GLY A 391 -9.94 17.17 -15.96
N THR A 392 -9.81 16.82 -14.68
CA THR A 392 -8.64 17.15 -13.84
C THR A 392 -7.59 16.05 -13.76
N LEU A 393 -7.96 14.80 -14.12
CA LEU A 393 -7.02 13.69 -14.15
C LEU A 393 -5.99 13.88 -15.27
N PRO A 394 -4.69 13.76 -14.99
CA PRO A 394 -3.68 13.92 -16.03
C PRO A 394 -3.86 12.92 -17.18
N ALA A 395 -3.53 13.35 -18.39
CA ALA A 395 -3.61 12.49 -19.58
C ALA A 395 -2.84 11.18 -19.37
N ARG A 396 -3.40 10.06 -19.83
CA ARG A 396 -2.79 8.71 -19.74
C ARG A 396 -2.76 8.09 -18.33
N VAL A 397 -3.43 8.67 -17.34
CA VAL A 397 -3.62 8.07 -16.00
C VAL A 397 -4.90 7.24 -15.99
N LEU A 398 -4.82 5.97 -15.56
CA LEU A 398 -5.97 5.06 -15.47
C LEU A 398 -6.79 5.31 -14.19
N GLY A 399 -6.09 5.51 -13.08
CA GLY A 399 -6.65 5.76 -11.77
C GLY A 399 -5.70 6.58 -10.91
N ARG A 400 -6.25 7.22 -9.90
CA ARG A 400 -5.52 8.06 -8.95
C ARG A 400 -6.18 7.99 -7.58
N THR A 401 -5.38 7.81 -6.55
CA THR A 401 -5.82 7.96 -5.17
C THR A 401 -5.26 9.26 -4.61
N THR A 402 -6.13 10.07 -4.03
CA THR A 402 -5.79 11.28 -3.28
C THR A 402 -5.95 10.98 -1.80
N SER A 403 -4.87 11.12 -1.04
CA SER A 403 -4.89 11.02 0.42
C SER A 403 -4.74 12.40 1.03
N TYR A 404 -5.67 12.75 1.90
CA TYR A 404 -5.62 13.96 2.71
C TYR A 404 -5.14 13.59 4.11
N TYR A 405 -4.20 14.35 4.62
CA TYR A 405 -3.63 14.15 5.94
C TYR A 405 -3.82 15.39 6.79
N GLN A 406 -4.15 15.16 8.03
CA GLN A 406 -4.19 16.22 9.04
C GLN A 406 -3.13 15.93 10.09
N GLY A 407 -2.32 16.92 10.41
CA GLY A 407 -1.36 16.85 11.51
C GLY A 407 -2.02 17.10 12.85
N CYS A 408 -1.53 16.43 13.89
CA CYS A 408 -1.83 16.73 15.28
C CYS A 408 -0.55 16.66 16.12
N TYR A 409 -0.54 17.29 17.28
CA TYR A 409 0.58 17.21 18.21
C TYR A 409 0.40 15.99 19.12
N ASN A 410 1.43 15.14 19.19
CA ASN A 410 1.46 14.04 20.15
C ASN A 410 1.79 14.54 21.58
N ALA A 411 1.83 13.63 22.55
CA ALA A 411 2.14 13.97 23.95
C ALA A 411 3.55 14.57 24.14
N GLN A 412 4.46 14.37 23.20
CA GLN A 412 5.83 14.92 23.19
C GLN A 412 5.90 16.28 22.48
N GLY A 413 4.79 16.80 21.95
CA GLY A 413 4.74 18.05 21.19
C GLY A 413 5.24 17.90 19.73
N GLU A 414 5.42 16.68 19.24
CA GLU A 414 5.82 16.41 17.85
C GLU A 414 4.58 16.35 16.95
N VAL A 415 4.69 16.87 15.73
CA VAL A 415 3.63 16.75 14.74
C VAL A 415 3.64 15.35 14.15
N VAL A 416 2.51 14.66 14.27
CA VAL A 416 2.23 13.38 13.62
C VAL A 416 1.01 13.53 12.71
N PHE A 417 1.01 12.78 11.60
CA PHE A 417 -0.07 12.85 10.63
C PHE A 417 -1.02 11.66 10.74
N TYR A 418 -2.27 11.91 10.39
CA TYR A 418 -3.26 10.87 10.16
C TYR A 418 -3.97 11.10 8.82
N VAL A 419 -4.47 10.01 8.25
CA VAL A 419 -5.31 10.06 7.05
C VAL A 419 -6.69 10.54 7.46
N SER A 420 -7.06 11.74 7.05
CA SER A 420 -8.38 12.32 7.33
C SER A 420 -9.41 11.93 6.29
N GLU A 421 -8.97 11.72 5.04
CA GLU A 421 -9.86 11.50 3.90
C GLU A 421 -9.10 10.82 2.76
N ILE A 422 -9.80 10.06 1.93
CA ILE A 422 -9.26 9.35 0.78
C ILE A 422 -10.26 9.41 -0.37
N ASP A 423 -9.86 10.00 -1.48
CA ASP A 423 -10.64 10.02 -2.70
C ASP A 423 -9.99 9.17 -3.79
N GLN A 424 -10.81 8.64 -4.70
CA GLN A 424 -10.32 7.92 -5.87
C GLN A 424 -10.97 8.45 -7.14
N GLN A 425 -10.16 8.68 -8.16
CA GLN A 425 -10.61 9.14 -9.46
C GLN A 425 -10.12 8.19 -10.55
N PHE A 426 -11.01 7.85 -11.49
CA PHE A 426 -10.73 6.93 -12.57
C PHE A 426 -11.01 7.61 -13.92
N THR A 427 -10.17 7.34 -14.91
CA THR A 427 -10.43 7.89 -16.26
C THR A 427 -11.71 7.30 -16.87
N ASN A 428 -12.41 8.12 -17.64
CA ASN A 428 -13.54 7.70 -18.48
C ASN A 428 -13.20 7.70 -19.98
N SER A 429 -11.96 8.06 -20.33
CA SER A 429 -11.51 8.21 -21.72
C SER A 429 -10.81 6.97 -22.30
N LEU A 430 -10.58 5.93 -21.48
CA LEU A 430 -9.87 4.72 -21.88
C LEU A 430 -10.79 3.48 -21.81
N PRO A 431 -10.56 2.47 -22.68
CA PRO A 431 -11.44 1.32 -22.77
C PRO A 431 -11.25 0.37 -21.58
N PHE A 432 -12.14 0.48 -20.60
CA PHE A 432 -12.17 -0.43 -19.46
C PHE A 432 -13.06 -1.66 -19.70
N GLN A 433 -12.62 -2.81 -19.15
CA GLN A 433 -13.44 -3.98 -18.90
C GLN A 433 -13.89 -3.96 -17.43
N PHE A 434 -15.18 -3.88 -17.18
CA PHE A 434 -15.77 -3.80 -15.82
C PHE A 434 -16.30 -5.11 -15.29
N GLY A 435 -16.57 -6.08 -16.17
CA GLY A 435 -17.16 -7.37 -15.79
C GLY A 435 -16.17 -8.34 -15.16
N PRO A 436 -16.65 -9.53 -14.70
CA PRO A 436 -15.77 -10.58 -14.16
C PRO A 436 -14.92 -11.24 -15.23
N ALA A 437 -15.26 -11.11 -16.51
CA ALA A 437 -14.44 -11.62 -17.62
C ALA A 437 -13.08 -10.91 -17.68
N ARG A 438 -12.11 -11.55 -18.32
CA ARG A 438 -10.79 -10.93 -18.54
C ARG A 438 -10.90 -9.77 -19.52
N ALA A 439 -10.08 -8.75 -19.30
CA ALA A 439 -9.91 -7.67 -20.26
C ALA A 439 -9.34 -8.24 -21.58
N GLY A 440 -9.92 -7.80 -22.71
CA GLY A 440 -9.44 -8.14 -24.03
C GLY A 440 -8.19 -7.35 -24.43
N PRO A 441 -7.57 -7.68 -25.58
CA PRO A 441 -6.48 -6.89 -26.13
C PRO A 441 -6.90 -5.43 -26.31
N GLY A 442 -6.09 -4.50 -25.80
CA GLY A 442 -6.37 -3.07 -25.85
C GLY A 442 -7.35 -2.54 -24.80
N GLN A 443 -7.92 -3.38 -23.95
CA GLN A 443 -8.74 -2.99 -22.82
C GLN A 443 -7.94 -3.05 -21.51
N TYR A 444 -8.27 -2.20 -20.55
CA TYR A 444 -7.75 -2.26 -19.19
C TYR A 444 -8.78 -2.89 -18.25
N ASP A 445 -8.30 -3.70 -17.32
CA ASP A 445 -9.17 -4.32 -16.33
C ASP A 445 -9.45 -3.34 -15.19
N PHE A 446 -10.68 -2.81 -15.13
CA PHE A 446 -11.05 -1.82 -14.13
C PHE A 446 -10.91 -2.35 -12.69
N GLU A 447 -11.27 -3.60 -12.45
CA GLU A 447 -11.15 -4.20 -11.12
C GLU A 447 -9.68 -4.26 -10.65
N SER A 448 -8.75 -4.58 -11.56
CA SER A 448 -7.31 -4.55 -11.26
C SER A 448 -6.82 -3.15 -10.89
N VAL A 449 -7.30 -2.12 -11.62
CA VAL A 449 -7.00 -0.72 -11.30
C VAL A 449 -7.58 -0.33 -9.95
N ALA A 450 -8.83 -0.68 -9.68
CA ALA A 450 -9.49 -0.36 -8.41
C ALA A 450 -8.82 -1.07 -7.20
N VAL A 451 -8.40 -2.35 -7.34
CA VAL A 451 -7.66 -3.06 -6.28
C VAL A 451 -6.33 -2.37 -6.00
N HIS A 452 -5.62 -1.90 -7.04
CA HIS A 452 -4.38 -1.15 -6.91
C HIS A 452 -4.59 0.19 -6.18
N GLU A 453 -5.57 0.98 -6.61
CA GLU A 453 -5.86 2.28 -5.98
C GLU A 453 -6.30 2.12 -4.51
N LEU A 454 -7.05 1.06 -4.18
CA LEU A 454 -7.36 0.73 -2.79
C LEU A 454 -6.11 0.33 -1.98
N GLY A 455 -5.07 -0.20 -2.62
CA GLY A 455 -3.78 -0.42 -1.98
C GLY A 455 -3.09 0.88 -1.57
N HIS A 456 -3.16 1.92 -2.42
CA HIS A 456 -2.71 3.27 -2.06
C HIS A 456 -3.57 3.87 -0.94
N ALA A 457 -4.88 3.69 -1.00
CA ALA A 457 -5.78 4.06 0.10
C ALA A 457 -5.35 3.39 1.42
N GLN A 458 -4.86 2.15 1.38
CA GLN A 458 -4.29 1.46 2.54
C GLN A 458 -2.88 1.89 2.90
N GLN A 459 -2.37 2.97 2.29
CA GLN A 459 -1.04 3.54 2.54
C GLN A 459 0.11 2.60 2.12
N LEU A 460 -0.08 1.86 1.04
CA LEU A 460 0.98 1.16 0.34
C LEU A 460 1.52 2.00 -0.82
N SER A 461 2.79 1.86 -1.10
CA SER A 461 3.47 2.51 -2.21
C SER A 461 3.83 1.49 -3.30
N HIS A 462 4.30 1.99 -4.45
CA HIS A 462 4.63 1.13 -5.59
C HIS A 462 5.78 0.17 -5.33
N LEU A 463 5.78 -0.90 -6.12
CA LEU A 463 6.80 -1.95 -6.15
C LEU A 463 7.28 -2.20 -7.57
N ILE A 464 8.52 -2.68 -7.70
CA ILE A 464 9.01 -3.37 -8.90
C ILE A 464 8.91 -4.88 -8.62
N ARG A 465 7.68 -5.41 -8.70
CA ARG A 465 7.37 -6.82 -8.43
C ARG A 465 6.20 -7.28 -9.32
N PRO A 466 6.49 -7.84 -10.51
CA PRO A 466 5.45 -8.38 -11.39
C PRO A 466 4.57 -9.39 -10.64
N GLY A 467 3.26 -9.28 -10.80
CA GLY A 467 2.27 -10.13 -10.15
C GLY A 467 1.74 -9.61 -8.80
N ALA A 468 2.41 -8.66 -8.14
CA ALA A 468 1.83 -7.93 -7.00
C ALA A 468 0.85 -6.86 -7.49
N ILE A 469 -0.19 -6.60 -6.73
CA ILE A 469 -1.16 -5.54 -7.02
C ILE A 469 -0.46 -4.17 -7.02
N MET A 470 0.44 -3.94 -6.03
CA MET A 470 1.18 -2.68 -5.95
C MET A 470 2.35 -2.58 -6.93
N HIS A 471 2.45 -3.48 -7.93
CA HIS A 471 3.38 -3.28 -9.02
C HIS A 471 3.07 -1.97 -9.75
N TYR A 472 4.11 -1.21 -10.08
CA TYR A 472 4.02 0.16 -10.60
C TYR A 472 3.26 0.30 -11.93
N GLY A 473 2.90 -0.76 -12.62
CA GLY A 473 2.23 -0.67 -13.91
C GLY A 473 1.37 -1.88 -14.26
N ILE A 474 0.35 -1.64 -15.07
CA ILE A 474 -0.53 -2.65 -15.64
C ILE A 474 -0.56 -2.54 -17.16
N ALA A 475 -0.50 -3.69 -17.85
CA ALA A 475 -0.63 -3.73 -19.31
C ALA A 475 -2.10 -3.95 -19.73
N ALA A 476 -2.46 -3.46 -20.91
CA ALA A 476 -3.74 -3.83 -21.54
C ALA A 476 -3.87 -5.36 -21.69
N GLY A 477 -5.05 -5.89 -21.38
CA GLY A 477 -5.32 -7.33 -21.37
C GLY A 477 -4.84 -8.05 -20.09
N ALA A 478 -4.07 -7.39 -19.21
CA ALA A 478 -3.68 -7.95 -17.93
C ALA A 478 -4.84 -7.93 -16.93
N ASN A 479 -4.87 -8.93 -16.04
CA ASN A 479 -5.85 -9.02 -14.96
C ASN A 479 -5.11 -9.38 -13.68
N LEU A 480 -4.97 -8.40 -12.79
CA LEU A 480 -4.31 -8.50 -11.49
C LEU A 480 -5.33 -8.15 -10.41
N ARG A 481 -6.17 -9.10 -10.02
CA ARG A 481 -7.28 -8.89 -9.08
C ARG A 481 -7.04 -9.51 -7.71
N THR A 482 -6.05 -10.40 -7.59
CA THR A 482 -5.76 -11.14 -6.36
C THR A 482 -4.55 -10.56 -5.66
N LEU A 483 -4.70 -10.24 -4.39
CA LEU A 483 -3.61 -9.71 -3.55
C LEU A 483 -2.51 -10.76 -3.36
N ASP A 484 -1.25 -10.38 -3.61
CA ASP A 484 -0.08 -11.22 -3.29
C ASP A 484 0.08 -11.32 -1.76
N PRO A 485 0.04 -12.52 -1.19
CA PRO A 485 0.16 -12.71 0.27
C PRO A 485 1.45 -12.16 0.86
N VAL A 486 2.55 -12.23 0.10
CA VAL A 486 3.89 -11.86 0.57
C VAL A 486 4.12 -10.35 0.51
N SER A 487 3.50 -9.66 -0.44
CA SER A 487 3.65 -8.21 -0.61
C SER A 487 2.40 -7.44 -0.19
N ASP A 488 1.32 -7.54 -0.94
CA ASP A 488 0.14 -6.68 -0.76
C ASP A 488 -0.53 -6.93 0.60
N VAL A 489 -0.77 -8.22 0.92
CA VAL A 489 -1.43 -8.61 2.19
C VAL A 489 -0.51 -8.33 3.38
N ALA A 490 0.78 -8.70 3.28
CA ALA A 490 1.72 -8.50 4.37
C ALA A 490 1.91 -7.00 4.67
N GLY A 491 2.04 -6.18 3.63
CA GLY A 491 2.12 -4.72 3.72
C GLY A 491 0.86 -4.11 4.33
N GLY A 492 -0.32 -4.45 3.81
CA GLY A 492 -1.60 -3.97 4.30
C GLY A 492 -1.84 -4.34 5.77
N ARG A 493 -1.57 -5.57 6.15
CA ARG A 493 -1.65 -6.00 7.56
C ARG A 493 -0.64 -5.31 8.46
N LEU A 494 0.58 -5.02 7.97
CA LEU A 494 1.54 -4.24 8.73
C LEU A 494 1.02 -2.82 8.98
N VAL A 495 0.46 -2.16 7.96
CA VAL A 495 -0.15 -0.83 8.11
C VAL A 495 -1.22 -0.87 9.19
N LEU A 496 -2.16 -1.81 9.11
CA LEU A 496 -3.23 -1.94 10.11
C LEU A 496 -2.69 -2.15 11.52
N ARG A 497 -1.69 -3.03 11.70
CA ARG A 497 -1.10 -3.30 13.02
C ARG A 497 -0.32 -2.12 13.58
N THR A 498 0.33 -1.33 12.74
CA THR A 498 1.27 -0.29 13.19
C THR A 498 0.73 1.13 13.10
N ARG A 499 -0.33 1.36 12.30
CA ARG A 499 -0.87 2.69 12.01
C ARG A 499 -2.32 2.90 12.46
N SER A 500 -3.01 1.83 12.90
CA SER A 500 -4.39 1.92 13.38
C SER A 500 -4.50 2.23 14.87
N PHE A 501 -3.43 2.69 15.53
CA PHE A 501 -3.37 2.70 16.99
C PHE A 501 -3.64 4.04 17.64
N ARG A 502 -4.38 3.92 18.72
CA ARG A 502 -4.80 4.94 19.68
C ARG A 502 -3.66 5.74 20.31
N ASN A 503 -2.42 5.22 20.29
CA ASN A 503 -1.30 5.82 21.05
C ASN A 503 -0.68 7.06 20.39
N ARG A 504 -1.11 7.43 19.18
CA ARG A 504 -0.63 8.65 18.53
C ARG A 504 -1.51 9.88 18.79
N GLY A 505 -2.61 9.73 19.54
CA GLY A 505 -3.50 10.83 19.90
C GLY A 505 -4.49 11.25 18.81
N CYS A 506 -4.40 10.68 17.61
CA CYS A 506 -5.20 11.07 16.44
C CYS A 506 -6.30 10.06 16.04
N GLY A 507 -6.47 8.98 16.79
CA GLY A 507 -7.45 7.93 16.47
C GLY A 507 -6.88 6.77 15.64
N GLY A 508 -7.74 5.92 15.11
CA GLY A 508 -7.35 4.77 14.30
C GLY A 508 -8.53 4.11 13.58
N VAL A 509 -8.25 3.38 12.51
CA VAL A 509 -9.25 2.61 11.77
C VAL A 509 -9.48 1.24 12.43
N GLY A 510 -10.73 0.80 12.47
CA GLY A 510 -11.07 -0.52 12.98
C GLY A 510 -10.65 -1.63 12.02
N LEU A 511 -10.27 -2.77 12.58
CA LEU A 511 -10.19 -4.03 11.82
C LEU A 511 -11.59 -4.61 11.68
N LEU A 512 -11.83 -5.33 10.59
CA LEU A 512 -12.99 -6.20 10.54
C LEU A 512 -12.86 -7.22 11.68
N PRO A 513 -13.87 -7.34 12.56
CA PRO A 513 -13.92 -8.49 13.45
C PRO A 513 -13.93 -9.76 12.58
N ALA A 514 -13.51 -10.88 13.15
CA ALA A 514 -13.76 -12.18 12.53
C ALA A 514 -15.21 -12.24 12.05
N PRO A 515 -15.55 -12.98 10.96
CA PRO A 515 -16.89 -12.99 10.40
C PRO A 515 -18.00 -13.27 11.43
N LEU A 516 -17.64 -13.77 12.59
CA LEU A 516 -18.46 -13.94 13.79
C LEU A 516 -18.24 -12.77 14.76
N THR A 517 -19.30 -12.01 15.05
CA THR A 517 -19.25 -10.92 16.02
C THR A 517 -19.74 -11.29 17.41
N ALA A 518 -20.62 -12.27 17.51
CA ALA A 518 -21.11 -12.80 18.78
C ALA A 518 -21.64 -14.23 18.58
N LEU A 519 -21.38 -15.09 19.57
CA LEU A 519 -22.02 -16.38 19.75
C LEU A 519 -22.82 -16.31 21.07
N ALA A 520 -24.07 -16.59 21.02
CA ALA A 520 -24.94 -16.66 22.20
C ALA A 520 -25.81 -17.93 22.16
N ALA A 521 -26.15 -18.47 23.32
CA ALA A 521 -27.13 -19.55 23.40
C ALA A 521 -28.51 -19.02 22.96
N ALA A 522 -29.13 -19.71 22.03
CA ALA A 522 -30.54 -19.45 21.67
C ALA A 522 -31.51 -19.93 22.77
N PRO A 523 -32.80 -19.50 22.77
CA PRO A 523 -33.80 -20.01 23.71
C PRO A 523 -33.97 -21.54 23.69
N ALA A 524 -33.61 -22.20 22.58
CA ALA A 524 -33.43 -23.64 22.44
C ALA A 524 -31.94 -23.89 22.13
N PRO A 525 -31.39 -25.12 22.41
CA PRO A 525 -29.97 -25.38 22.12
C PRO A 525 -29.62 -25.03 20.70
N GLY A 526 -28.75 -24.05 20.54
CA GLY A 526 -28.38 -23.49 19.24
C GLY A 526 -27.51 -22.25 19.39
N LEU A 527 -27.16 -21.64 18.28
CA LEU A 527 -26.30 -20.46 18.23
C LEU A 527 -27.04 -19.31 17.54
N VAL A 528 -26.95 -18.13 18.12
CA VAL A 528 -27.25 -16.85 17.47
C VAL A 528 -25.97 -16.12 17.26
N PHE A 529 -25.71 -15.65 16.04
CA PHE A 529 -24.53 -14.91 15.70
C PHE A 529 -24.83 -13.87 14.63
N SER A 530 -24.01 -12.84 14.56
CA SER A 530 -24.08 -11.85 13.49
C SER A 530 -22.74 -11.78 12.77
N THR A 531 -22.82 -11.51 11.47
CA THR A 531 -21.67 -11.29 10.61
C THR A 531 -21.62 -9.83 10.19
N ARG A 532 -20.41 -9.26 10.03
CA ARG A 532 -20.22 -7.93 9.42
C ARG A 532 -19.86 -8.02 7.96
N ALA A 533 -19.22 -9.12 7.56
CA ALA A 533 -18.89 -9.42 6.18
C ALA A 533 -18.79 -10.94 6.04
N GLU A 534 -19.34 -11.48 4.96
CA GLU A 534 -19.34 -12.90 4.67
C GLU A 534 -18.37 -13.21 3.53
N CYS A 535 -17.11 -12.80 3.75
CA CYS A 535 -16.04 -12.92 2.78
C CYS A 535 -15.69 -14.37 2.52
N PHE A 536 -15.85 -14.81 1.27
CA PHE A 536 -15.51 -16.17 0.86
C PHE A 536 -16.18 -17.26 1.74
N VAL A 537 -17.38 -16.99 2.21
CA VAL A 537 -18.21 -17.93 2.95
C VAL A 537 -19.42 -18.25 2.09
N THR A 538 -19.66 -19.52 1.84
CA THR A 538 -20.84 -20.00 1.09
C THR A 538 -22.00 -20.39 2.00
N GLY A 539 -21.71 -20.60 3.29
CA GLY A 539 -22.72 -20.95 4.28
C GLY A 539 -22.13 -21.23 5.65
N PHE A 540 -23.01 -21.43 6.60
CA PHE A 540 -22.72 -21.72 7.99
C PHE A 540 -23.30 -23.06 8.38
N VAL A 541 -22.60 -23.82 9.21
CA VAL A 541 -23.09 -25.09 9.77
C VAL A 541 -22.92 -25.07 11.28
N LEU A 542 -23.93 -25.56 11.97
CA LEU A 542 -23.86 -25.87 13.40
C LEU A 542 -23.58 -27.37 13.53
N GLU A 543 -22.50 -27.69 14.21
CA GLU A 543 -22.16 -29.08 14.51
C GLU A 543 -22.22 -29.33 16.02
N ARG A 544 -22.62 -30.53 16.37
CA ARG A 544 -22.73 -31.01 17.76
C ARG A 544 -21.85 -32.23 17.99
N SER A 545 -21.23 -32.34 19.17
CA SER A 545 -20.50 -33.51 19.63
C SER A 545 -20.76 -33.78 21.13
N ALA A 546 -20.75 -35.04 21.51
CA ALA A 546 -20.86 -35.45 22.89
C ALA A 546 -19.57 -35.24 23.71
N GLY A 547 -18.46 -35.03 23.07
CA GLY A 547 -17.14 -34.82 23.70
C GLY A 547 -16.29 -33.78 22.98
N LEU A 548 -15.31 -33.22 23.71
CA LEU A 548 -14.33 -32.27 23.20
C LEU A 548 -13.10 -33.05 22.70
N ASP A 549 -13.23 -33.75 21.57
CA ASP A 549 -12.06 -34.29 20.91
C ASP A 549 -11.57 -33.28 19.87
N THR A 550 -10.45 -32.61 20.21
CA THR A 550 -9.80 -31.62 19.33
C THR A 550 -8.80 -32.27 18.37
N THR A 551 -8.55 -33.57 18.48
CA THR A 551 -7.48 -34.25 17.73
C THR A 551 -7.95 -34.95 16.47
N ALA A 552 -9.25 -35.23 16.33
CA ALA A 552 -9.82 -35.87 15.14
C ALA A 552 -10.71 -34.89 14.38
N ALA A 553 -10.28 -34.46 13.21
CA ALA A 553 -10.94 -33.44 12.39
C ALA A 553 -12.40 -33.76 11.99
N ALA A 554 -12.87 -35.00 12.18
CA ALA A 554 -14.21 -35.42 11.78
C ALA A 554 -14.90 -36.45 12.71
N ALA A 555 -14.22 -37.11 13.62
CA ALA A 555 -14.81 -38.17 14.44
C ALA A 555 -15.64 -37.58 15.59
N GLY A 556 -16.94 -37.73 15.55
CA GLY A 556 -17.87 -37.36 16.62
C GLY A 556 -18.64 -36.04 16.44
N TRP A 557 -18.33 -35.23 15.43
CA TRP A 557 -19.09 -34.02 15.12
C TRP A 557 -20.21 -34.31 14.11
N GLN A 558 -21.43 -33.93 14.43
CA GLN A 558 -22.60 -34.10 13.59
C GLN A 558 -23.22 -32.75 13.22
N VAL A 559 -23.40 -32.50 11.92
CA VAL A 559 -24.12 -31.30 11.45
C VAL A 559 -25.58 -31.41 11.88
N VAL A 560 -26.06 -30.42 12.65
CA VAL A 560 -27.43 -30.36 13.17
C VAL A 560 -28.24 -29.23 12.55
N ALA A 561 -27.63 -28.18 12.06
CA ALA A 561 -28.28 -27.11 11.33
C ALA A 561 -27.34 -26.47 10.32
N ALA A 562 -27.87 -25.79 9.30
CA ALA A 562 -27.11 -25.05 8.30
C ALA A 562 -27.90 -23.84 7.80
N ALA A 563 -27.15 -22.81 7.37
CA ALA A 563 -27.70 -21.64 6.67
C ALA A 563 -26.76 -21.26 5.52
N ALA A 564 -27.32 -20.73 4.42
CA ALA A 564 -26.55 -20.14 3.34
C ALA A 564 -26.05 -18.75 3.76
N ALA A 565 -24.87 -18.35 3.30
CA ALA A 565 -24.38 -16.99 3.50
C ALA A 565 -25.11 -16.01 2.58
N GLY A 566 -25.45 -14.83 3.10
CA GLY A 566 -26.15 -13.77 2.36
C GLY A 566 -25.25 -12.88 1.51
N GLN A 567 -23.92 -13.07 1.57
CA GLN A 567 -22.87 -12.27 0.93
C GLN A 567 -22.69 -10.84 1.48
N THR A 568 -23.55 -10.43 2.38
CA THR A 568 -23.48 -9.16 3.13
C THR A 568 -23.50 -9.45 4.62
N SER A 569 -23.52 -8.43 5.46
CA SER A 569 -23.73 -8.63 6.90
C SER A 569 -25.11 -9.24 7.18
N GLY A 570 -25.17 -10.19 8.09
CA GLY A 570 -26.41 -10.86 8.46
C GLY A 570 -26.47 -11.23 9.94
N GLN A 571 -27.67 -11.49 10.42
CA GLN A 571 -27.92 -12.13 11.71
C GLN A 571 -28.48 -13.52 11.47
N TYR A 572 -27.91 -14.52 12.10
CA TYR A 572 -28.22 -15.92 11.91
C TYR A 572 -28.62 -16.56 13.23
N THR A 573 -29.57 -17.47 13.15
CA THR A 573 -29.96 -18.34 14.26
C THR A 573 -29.93 -19.77 13.74
N LEU A 574 -29.03 -20.59 14.29
CA LEU A 574 -28.95 -22.02 14.00
C LEU A 574 -29.36 -22.79 15.26
N ILE A 575 -30.43 -23.50 15.17
CA ILE A 575 -31.03 -24.27 16.29
C ILE A 575 -30.86 -25.76 16.01
N ASP A 576 -30.44 -26.52 17.01
CA ASP A 576 -30.51 -27.98 16.95
C ASP A 576 -31.94 -28.44 17.07
N PRO A 577 -32.52 -29.03 16.01
CA PRO A 577 -33.95 -29.46 16.03
C PRO A 577 -34.19 -30.69 16.94
N GLN A 578 -33.10 -31.38 17.32
CA GLN A 578 -33.20 -32.60 18.13
C GLN A 578 -32.05 -32.62 19.17
N PRO A 579 -32.07 -31.70 20.15
CA PRO A 579 -31.03 -31.67 21.15
C PRO A 579 -31.05 -32.97 21.98
N LEU A 580 -29.84 -33.51 22.21
CA LEU A 580 -29.71 -34.69 23.04
C LEU A 580 -29.75 -34.29 24.53
N ALA A 581 -30.25 -35.17 25.39
CA ALA A 581 -30.20 -34.97 26.82
C ALA A 581 -28.73 -34.99 27.32
N GLY A 582 -28.39 -34.11 28.26
CA GLY A 582 -27.05 -33.93 28.77
C GLY A 582 -26.26 -32.82 28.07
N GLY A 583 -25.10 -32.48 28.62
CA GLY A 583 -24.23 -31.44 28.06
C GLY A 583 -23.53 -31.89 26.78
N HIS A 584 -23.64 -31.09 25.73
CA HIS A 584 -23.01 -31.34 24.45
C HIS A 584 -22.21 -30.11 24.03
N TYR A 585 -21.20 -30.35 23.17
CA TYR A 585 -20.44 -29.29 22.57
C TYR A 585 -21.01 -28.94 21.21
N TYR A 586 -21.08 -27.65 20.92
CA TYR A 586 -21.48 -27.11 19.62
C TYR A 586 -20.38 -26.27 19.06
N ARG A 587 -20.18 -26.35 17.75
CA ARG A 587 -19.26 -25.44 17.03
C ARG A 587 -19.91 -24.90 15.79
N LEU A 588 -19.53 -23.68 15.42
CA LEU A 588 -19.93 -23.07 14.16
C LEU A 588 -18.84 -23.33 13.12
N GLY A 589 -19.24 -23.88 11.98
CA GLY A 589 -18.40 -24.03 10.81
C GLY A 589 -18.76 -23.01 9.74
N LEU A 590 -17.75 -22.37 9.14
CA LEU A 590 -17.86 -21.47 8.00
C LEU A 590 -17.42 -22.23 6.75
N ARG A 591 -18.34 -22.53 5.84
CA ARG A 591 -18.06 -23.21 4.58
C ARG A 591 -17.42 -22.27 3.58
N ARG A 592 -16.31 -22.69 2.98
CA ARG A 592 -15.59 -21.94 1.95
C ARG A 592 -15.98 -22.37 0.54
N PRO A 593 -15.76 -21.53 -0.49
CA PRO A 593 -16.02 -21.89 -1.90
C PRO A 593 -15.23 -23.10 -2.40
N ASP A 594 -14.06 -23.37 -1.81
CA ASP A 594 -13.22 -24.52 -2.11
C ASP A 594 -13.68 -25.83 -1.47
N GLY A 595 -14.81 -25.78 -0.71
CA GLY A 595 -15.36 -26.91 0.01
C GLY A 595 -14.77 -27.15 1.40
N SER A 596 -13.75 -26.39 1.82
CA SER A 596 -13.22 -26.44 3.18
C SER A 596 -14.18 -25.81 4.18
N THR A 597 -14.03 -26.13 5.47
CA THR A 597 -14.81 -25.53 6.54
C THR A 597 -13.88 -25.08 7.67
N ASP A 598 -13.95 -23.78 8.01
CA ASP A 598 -13.26 -23.21 9.16
C ASP A 598 -14.19 -23.26 10.38
N TYR A 599 -13.67 -23.69 11.52
CA TYR A 599 -14.45 -23.84 12.72
C TYR A 599 -14.11 -22.80 13.77
N ALA A 600 -15.14 -22.22 14.38
CA ALA A 600 -15.00 -21.47 15.64
C ALA A 600 -14.75 -22.45 16.80
N ALA A 601 -14.21 -21.91 17.91
CA ALA A 601 -14.01 -22.71 19.11
C ALA A 601 -15.32 -23.35 19.58
N PRO A 602 -15.33 -24.63 19.94
CA PRO A 602 -16.52 -25.31 20.46
C PRO A 602 -16.99 -24.67 21.77
N ILE A 603 -18.29 -24.57 21.93
CA ILE A 603 -18.95 -24.13 23.17
C ILE A 603 -19.82 -25.24 23.75
N PRO A 604 -19.81 -25.44 25.06
CA PRO A 604 -20.73 -26.36 25.69
C PRO A 604 -22.15 -25.74 25.78
N LEU A 605 -23.15 -26.46 25.34
CA LEU A 605 -24.55 -26.13 25.52
C LEU A 605 -25.25 -27.37 26.08
N GLY A 606 -26.05 -27.22 27.13
CA GLY A 606 -26.80 -28.34 27.73
C GLY A 606 -28.00 -27.85 28.51
N THR A 607 -28.95 -28.78 28.69
CA THR A 607 -30.20 -28.56 29.45
C THR A 607 -30.01 -28.72 30.96
N ASP A 608 -28.79 -29.15 31.40
CA ASP A 608 -28.54 -29.42 32.83
C ASP A 608 -27.90 -28.21 33.52
N ALA A 609 -28.55 -27.72 34.55
CA ALA A 609 -28.15 -26.63 35.42
C ALA A 609 -26.83 -26.89 36.19
N THR A 610 -26.15 -28.03 35.93
CA THR A 610 -24.89 -28.45 36.63
C THR A 610 -23.65 -28.32 35.77
N ALA A 611 -23.75 -27.73 34.55
CA ALA A 611 -22.55 -27.55 33.69
C ALA A 611 -21.53 -26.61 34.32
N ASP A 612 -20.31 -27.13 34.45
CA ASP A 612 -19.19 -26.44 35.07
C ASP A 612 -18.78 -25.18 34.31
N ALA A 613 -18.22 -24.22 35.04
CA ALA A 613 -17.60 -23.05 34.46
C ALA A 613 -16.40 -23.43 33.56
N GLN A 614 -16.32 -22.91 32.35
CA GLN A 614 -15.23 -23.22 31.41
C GLN A 614 -14.65 -21.93 30.82
N ILE A 615 -13.33 -21.93 30.57
CA ILE A 615 -12.60 -20.81 29.96
C ILE A 615 -12.11 -21.23 28.58
N PHE A 616 -12.29 -20.31 27.61
CA PHE A 616 -11.79 -20.49 26.25
C PHE A 616 -11.40 -19.14 25.61
N PRO A 617 -10.43 -19.14 24.65
CA PRO A 617 -9.58 -20.26 24.35
C PRO A 617 -8.65 -20.62 25.53
N ASN A 618 -8.32 -21.88 25.66
CA ASN A 618 -7.34 -22.35 26.62
C ASN A 618 -6.44 -23.40 25.94
N PRO A 619 -5.15 -23.10 25.63
CA PRO A 619 -4.41 -21.89 26.04
C PRO A 619 -4.89 -20.57 25.38
N LEU A 620 -4.72 -19.49 26.13
CA LEU A 620 -5.03 -18.13 25.70
C LEU A 620 -3.84 -17.49 24.97
N THR A 621 -4.04 -17.08 23.71
CA THR A 621 -3.03 -16.39 22.88
C THR A 621 -3.28 -14.89 22.75
N GLY A 622 -4.49 -14.42 23.09
CA GLY A 622 -4.93 -13.03 22.99
C GLY A 622 -5.10 -12.34 24.35
N ASN A 623 -5.67 -11.15 24.33
CA ASN A 623 -5.95 -10.36 25.52
C ASN A 623 -7.38 -10.51 26.06
N GLU A 624 -8.20 -11.34 25.43
CA GLU A 624 -9.58 -11.60 25.86
C GLU A 624 -9.77 -13.10 26.04
N LEU A 625 -10.30 -13.47 27.19
CA LEU A 625 -10.78 -14.82 27.45
C LEU A 625 -12.31 -14.81 27.64
N GLN A 626 -12.93 -15.87 27.25
CA GLN A 626 -14.36 -16.05 27.46
C GLN A 626 -14.57 -17.10 28.56
N LEU A 627 -15.49 -16.79 29.46
CA LEU A 627 -15.94 -17.68 30.50
C LEU A 627 -17.38 -18.10 30.18
N SER A 628 -17.60 -19.39 29.94
CA SER A 628 -18.93 -19.99 29.97
C SER A 628 -19.26 -20.34 31.41
N TYR A 629 -20.40 -19.84 31.89
CA TYR A 629 -20.87 -20.07 33.26
C TYR A 629 -22.39 -20.25 33.29
N SER A 630 -22.87 -21.32 33.85
CA SER A 630 -24.31 -21.52 34.08
C SER A 630 -24.67 -21.09 35.51
N ALA A 631 -25.43 -20.01 35.62
CA ALA A 631 -25.92 -19.50 36.89
C ALA A 631 -27.27 -20.15 37.28
N ALA A 632 -27.38 -20.63 38.49
CA ALA A 632 -28.63 -21.20 39.02
C ALA A 632 -29.72 -20.13 39.21
N ALA A 633 -29.35 -18.87 39.42
CA ALA A 633 -30.21 -17.70 39.54
C ALA A 633 -29.50 -16.46 39.00
N SER A 634 -30.30 -15.45 38.60
CA SER A 634 -29.76 -14.12 38.26
C SER A 634 -29.16 -13.47 39.49
N GLY A 635 -28.01 -12.82 39.33
CA GLY A 635 -27.29 -12.17 40.44
C GLY A 635 -25.88 -11.70 40.05
N ASP A 636 -25.05 -11.43 41.06
CA ASP A 636 -23.69 -11.01 40.88
C ASP A 636 -22.70 -12.18 40.94
N LEU A 637 -21.81 -12.26 39.96
CA LEU A 637 -20.69 -13.18 39.93
C LEU A 637 -19.39 -12.39 40.17
N VAL A 638 -18.65 -12.75 41.23
CA VAL A 638 -17.36 -12.17 41.55
C VAL A 638 -16.26 -13.06 40.98
N LEU A 639 -15.45 -12.51 40.10
CA LEU A 639 -14.36 -13.15 39.40
C LEU A 639 -13.03 -12.67 39.96
N ARG A 640 -12.12 -13.59 40.31
CA ARG A 640 -10.77 -13.27 40.82
C ARG A 640 -9.72 -14.10 40.12
N PHE A 641 -8.71 -13.42 39.56
CA PHE A 641 -7.55 -14.05 38.91
C PHE A 641 -6.44 -14.26 39.93
N TYR A 642 -5.83 -15.41 39.88
CA TYR A 642 -4.66 -15.79 40.69
C TYR A 642 -3.60 -16.41 39.77
N ASP A 643 -2.33 -16.17 40.08
CA ASP A 643 -1.22 -16.87 39.42
C ASP A 643 -1.04 -18.31 39.94
N ASP A 644 -0.03 -18.99 39.41
CA ASP A 644 0.34 -20.39 39.80
C ASP A 644 0.78 -20.57 41.27
N LEU A 645 1.20 -19.46 41.89
CA LEU A 645 1.54 -19.39 43.31
C LEU A 645 0.36 -19.02 44.22
N GLY A 646 -0.83 -18.85 43.63
CA GLY A 646 -2.04 -18.45 44.37
C GLY A 646 -2.07 -16.97 44.77
N ARG A 647 -1.20 -16.12 44.20
CA ARG A 647 -1.21 -14.69 44.47
C ARG A 647 -2.33 -14.04 43.68
N TYR A 648 -3.10 -13.20 44.35
CA TYR A 648 -4.17 -12.41 43.73
C TYR A 648 -3.61 -11.41 42.73
N TYR A 649 -4.18 -11.40 41.53
CA TYR A 649 -3.79 -10.50 40.45
C TYR A 649 -4.79 -9.37 40.28
N ARG A 650 -6.05 -9.72 39.98
CA ARG A 650 -7.16 -8.76 39.86
C ARG A 650 -8.50 -9.47 39.99
N GLY A 651 -9.59 -8.69 40.14
CA GLY A 651 -10.94 -9.18 40.14
C GLY A 651 -11.94 -8.19 39.57
N GLN A 652 -13.10 -8.71 39.16
CA GLN A 652 -14.22 -7.92 38.70
C GLN A 652 -15.53 -8.57 39.16
N ARG A 653 -16.60 -7.76 39.23
CA ARG A 653 -17.95 -8.22 39.47
C ARG A 653 -18.77 -8.06 38.20
N VAL A 654 -19.52 -9.08 37.83
CA VAL A 654 -20.31 -9.13 36.60
C VAL A 654 -21.70 -9.63 36.96
N ALA A 655 -22.72 -8.97 36.46
CA ALA A 655 -24.11 -9.46 36.59
C ALA A 655 -24.33 -10.66 35.65
N VAL A 656 -24.94 -11.72 36.15
CA VAL A 656 -25.33 -12.91 35.40
C VAL A 656 -26.82 -13.14 35.43
N GLN A 657 -27.34 -13.73 34.38
CA GLN A 657 -28.75 -14.16 34.32
C GLN A 657 -28.84 -15.64 34.70
N ALA A 658 -30.00 -16.07 35.20
CA ALA A 658 -30.27 -17.49 35.42
C ALA A 658 -30.09 -18.28 34.12
N GLY A 659 -29.38 -19.41 34.16
CA GLY A 659 -29.04 -20.21 33.00
C GLY A 659 -27.63 -19.91 32.44
N PRO A 660 -27.38 -20.24 31.18
CA PRO A 660 -26.03 -20.09 30.57
C PRO A 660 -25.68 -18.62 30.34
N ASN A 661 -24.46 -18.26 30.71
CA ASN A 661 -23.86 -16.96 30.47
C ASN A 661 -22.52 -17.13 29.76
N ILE A 662 -22.17 -16.26 28.84
CA ILE A 662 -20.85 -16.13 28.25
C ILE A 662 -20.31 -14.74 28.59
N LEU A 663 -19.25 -14.69 29.35
CA LEU A 663 -18.65 -13.46 29.84
C LEU A 663 -17.30 -13.26 29.18
N THR A 664 -17.12 -12.11 28.50
CA THR A 664 -15.81 -11.70 27.98
C THR A 664 -15.01 -11.03 29.08
N LEU A 665 -13.85 -11.58 29.39
CA LEU A 665 -12.97 -11.09 30.43
C LEU A 665 -11.68 -10.57 29.81
N ASP A 666 -11.26 -9.38 30.25
CA ASP A 666 -9.99 -8.81 29.83
C ASP A 666 -8.83 -9.56 30.49
N ALA A 667 -7.91 -10.06 29.69
CA ALA A 667 -6.67 -10.72 30.11
C ALA A 667 -5.41 -9.88 29.84
N THR A 668 -5.59 -8.58 29.51
CA THR A 668 -4.47 -7.66 29.28
C THR A 668 -3.58 -7.58 30.50
N GLY A 669 -2.25 -7.65 30.31
CA GLY A 669 -1.25 -7.58 31.38
C GLY A 669 -0.95 -8.90 32.08
N LEU A 670 -1.72 -9.98 31.85
CA LEU A 670 -1.31 -11.31 32.29
C LEU A 670 -0.05 -11.72 31.53
N ARG A 671 0.97 -12.19 32.20
CA ARG A 671 2.20 -12.74 31.59
C ARG A 671 1.97 -14.18 31.11
N PRO A 672 2.77 -14.71 30.16
CA PRO A 672 2.73 -16.13 29.86
C PRO A 672 2.87 -16.95 31.13
N GLY A 673 1.99 -17.94 31.31
CA GLY A 673 1.97 -18.74 32.51
C GLY A 673 0.62 -19.38 32.80
N PHE A 674 0.57 -20.05 33.94
CA PHE A 674 -0.61 -20.76 34.43
C PHE A 674 -1.41 -19.87 35.40
N TYR A 675 -2.73 -19.87 35.26
CA TYR A 675 -3.63 -19.02 36.03
C TYR A 675 -4.83 -19.82 36.59
N LEU A 676 -5.35 -19.32 37.71
CA LEU A 676 -6.60 -19.77 38.32
C LEU A 676 -7.61 -18.62 38.29
N LEU A 677 -8.76 -18.87 37.74
CA LEU A 677 -9.92 -17.96 37.83
C LEU A 677 -10.89 -18.52 38.86
N ARG A 678 -11.05 -17.82 39.98
CA ARG A 678 -12.05 -18.14 40.98
C ARG A 678 -13.32 -17.35 40.75
N LEU A 679 -14.42 -18.10 40.63
CA LEU A 679 -15.76 -17.59 40.50
C LEU A 679 -16.45 -17.71 41.86
N THR A 680 -17.10 -16.67 42.33
CA THR A 680 -17.85 -16.66 43.58
C THR A 680 -19.23 -16.04 43.34
N SER A 681 -20.26 -16.79 43.65
CA SER A 681 -21.67 -16.34 43.63
C SER A 681 -22.29 -16.65 44.98
N ASP A 682 -23.56 -16.29 45.17
CA ASP A 682 -24.33 -16.62 46.36
C ASP A 682 -24.54 -18.15 46.53
N GLN A 683 -24.32 -18.94 45.48
CA GLN A 683 -24.42 -20.39 45.44
C GLN A 683 -23.07 -21.09 45.75
N GLY A 684 -22.00 -20.36 46.01
CA GLY A 684 -20.68 -20.90 46.33
C GLY A 684 -19.54 -20.39 45.44
N SER A 685 -18.37 -21.03 45.59
CA SER A 685 -17.17 -20.69 44.84
C SER A 685 -16.70 -21.84 43.98
N ARG A 686 -16.26 -21.53 42.76
CA ARG A 686 -15.61 -22.48 41.85
C ARG A 686 -14.28 -21.89 41.32
N THR A 687 -13.37 -22.78 40.89
CA THR A 687 -12.08 -22.36 40.33
C THR A 687 -11.82 -23.07 39.03
N VAL A 688 -11.51 -22.30 37.98
CA VAL A 688 -11.20 -22.79 36.65
C VAL A 688 -9.76 -22.43 36.31
N LYS A 689 -9.06 -23.33 35.62
CA LYS A 689 -7.66 -23.20 35.26
C LYS A 689 -7.52 -22.81 33.81
N PHE A 690 -6.54 -21.94 33.49
CA PHE A 690 -6.17 -21.66 32.12
C PHE A 690 -4.68 -21.33 31.98
N ILE A 691 -4.19 -21.46 30.77
CA ILE A 691 -2.80 -21.17 30.40
C ILE A 691 -2.83 -19.95 29.48
N ARG A 692 -1.92 -18.99 29.71
CA ARG A 692 -1.61 -17.92 28.79
C ARG A 692 -0.28 -18.21 28.10
N LEU A 693 -0.24 -18.14 26.74
CA LEU A 693 0.96 -18.28 25.92
C LEU A 693 1.64 -16.94 25.67
#